data_58e5f2beea597a29d34a09131aad7977
#
_entry.id   58e5f2beea597a29d34a09131aad7977
#
_cell.length_a   1.000
_cell.length_b   1.000
_cell.length_c   1.000
_cell.angle_alpha   90.00
_cell.angle_beta   90.00
_cell.angle_gamma   90.00
#
_symmetry.space_group_name_H-M   'P 1'
#
loop_
_entity.id
_entity.type
_entity.pdbx_description
1 polymer ?
#
loop_
_entity_poly.entity_id
_entity_poly.type
_entity_poly.pdbx_seq_one_letter_code
_entity_poly.pdbx_strand_id
1 'polypeptide(L)'
;MKSFYIWISLLAISPVWGQSVSNQSAVESTTSVAAESMVQGTVGEVVNGNRIPLIGASVVWAGTTKGTLTDSLGHFALAKQPAAKWLIISYVGYQPDTLTFTGVNTVLTVTLTPEKTLKEVTVSGGPGQIDRINPIQTELITQRTLAKAACCNLSESFETNASVSVSYSDAVTGARQIQFLGLGGQYVQTNVENIPTIRGLATTFGLSFIPGTWITSIDVGKGAGSVVNGYESMSGQMNIELQKPDDKQTIFLNGYVNSFGRFEGNANWSKTLSKKWSMGVLGHASTLQREIDQNNDGFRDLPLYTQLNAINRYKYSSDRFMAQFGVKALYEDRNGGQLSRFGESRYSFLNTTKRLEFFSKTAKLYPDKPYKGLGLILNGVHHEQSARFGFAPYDGRQQTLYANLIYQTIIDNTNHSFKTGISYLLDDYNETYKTIHTARTESVPGVFAEYTYVYPDKLTLVAGGRVDFHNLYGTQFTPRLHLKYNLSDNVALRASAGRGFRVPNPFAENFGYLVSSRTVYLKEALRPEVSWNYGVSLTNDFQVFGKKASFSMDYHRTNFQNQLVVDIEHPRELYFYNLQGPSFANSFQVEVNVQPVKRFDIKAAYRLFDVRQSMGGPFGEERLLPKMMVSRDRVLLNAGYALPYDKWKFDATLQWNGPRRIPYLAEGYVHTSYQNMPTDYAPGFYNLNAQLSRAFRSGWEIYLGGENLTGFRQQNPIIAPNDPFGPSFDAGAHVWGPITGQMVYLGFRFKPQP
;
A
#
# COMPACT_ATOMS: atom_id res chain seq x y z
N MET A 1 3.91 -39.24 -13.86
CA MET A 1 4.72 -39.88 -12.81
C MET A 1 6.13 -39.95 -13.27
N LYS A 2 6.98 -39.03 -12.91
CA LYS A 2 8.46 -39.13 -12.91
C LYS A 2 8.95 -38.25 -11.76
N SER A 3 9.45 -38.90 -10.74
CA SER A 3 10.00 -38.29 -9.52
C SER A 3 11.32 -37.58 -9.83
N PHE A 4 11.43 -36.32 -9.44
CA PHE A 4 12.69 -35.59 -9.39
C PHE A 4 13.18 -35.56 -7.95
N TYR A 5 14.26 -36.33 -7.69
CA TYR A 5 15.03 -36.22 -6.47
C TYR A 5 16.09 -35.13 -6.66
N ILE A 6 16.06 -34.11 -5.82
CA ILE A 6 17.12 -33.11 -5.70
C ILE A 6 18.02 -33.52 -4.54
N TRP A 7 19.26 -33.85 -4.86
CA TRP A 7 20.33 -34.06 -3.89
C TRP A 7 20.84 -32.72 -3.35
N ILE A 8 20.74 -32.53 -2.03
CA ILE A 8 21.44 -31.46 -1.33
C ILE A 8 22.72 -32.03 -0.78
N SER A 9 23.86 -31.69 -1.36
CA SER A 9 25.17 -32.01 -0.85
C SER A 9 25.53 -31.06 0.31
N LEU A 10 25.57 -31.60 1.52
CA LEU A 10 26.14 -30.97 2.70
C LEU A 10 27.69 -30.94 2.56
N LEU A 11 28.24 -29.75 2.51
CA LEU A 11 29.67 -29.50 2.74
C LEU A 11 29.92 -29.43 4.26
N ALA A 12 30.52 -30.49 4.78
CA ALA A 12 31.05 -30.57 6.13
C ALA A 12 32.37 -29.78 6.21
N ILE A 13 32.41 -28.76 7.09
CA ILE A 13 33.67 -28.10 7.49
C ILE A 13 34.00 -28.59 8.88
N SER A 14 35.14 -29.32 8.97
CA SER A 14 35.71 -29.85 10.19
C SER A 14 36.35 -28.74 11.04
N PRO A 15 36.31 -28.82 12.38
CA PRO A 15 36.99 -27.87 13.24
C PRO A 15 38.48 -28.27 13.44
N VAL A 16 39.37 -27.32 13.23
CA VAL A 16 40.76 -27.41 13.64
C VAL A 16 40.93 -26.91 15.08
N TRP A 17 41.39 -27.83 15.93
CA TRP A 17 41.83 -27.51 17.29
C TRP A 17 43.29 -27.05 17.22
N GLY A 18 43.61 -25.92 17.87
CA GLY A 18 44.95 -25.39 18.04
C GLY A 18 45.16 -24.78 19.42
N GLN A 19 45.96 -25.44 20.16
CA GLN A 19 46.42 -25.37 21.53
C GLN A 19 46.75 -24.00 22.12
N SER A 20 46.50 -23.96 23.44
CA SER A 20 46.96 -22.99 24.43
C SER A 20 48.49 -23.03 24.61
N VAL A 21 49.11 -21.83 24.75
CA VAL A 21 50.39 -21.67 25.47
C VAL A 21 50.28 -20.46 26.37
N SER A 22 50.47 -20.71 27.64
CA SER A 22 50.73 -19.75 28.72
C SER A 22 52.18 -19.25 28.68
N ASN A 23 52.49 -17.98 28.94
CA ASN A 23 53.34 -17.54 30.05
C ASN A 23 53.69 -16.07 29.98
N GLN A 24 53.46 -15.44 31.10
CA GLN A 24 54.24 -14.45 31.88
C GLN A 24 55.43 -13.71 31.22
N SER A 25 55.42 -12.39 31.27
CA SER A 25 56.28 -11.64 32.19
C SER A 25 56.13 -10.14 31.97
N ALA A 26 56.15 -9.41 33.08
CA ALA A 26 56.13 -7.96 33.20
C ALA A 26 57.40 -7.31 32.67
N VAL A 27 57.23 -6.21 31.95
CA VAL A 27 58.18 -5.11 31.92
C VAL A 27 57.43 -3.80 31.96
N GLU A 28 57.60 -3.07 33.05
CA GLU A 28 57.22 -1.66 33.16
C GLU A 28 58.01 -0.84 32.12
N SER A 29 57.31 -0.10 31.30
CA SER A 29 57.84 1.09 30.67
C SER A 29 56.79 2.19 30.78
N THR A 30 57.05 3.10 31.72
CA THR A 30 56.40 4.39 31.88
C THR A 30 56.56 5.21 30.61
N THR A 31 55.51 5.27 29.80
CA THR A 31 55.32 6.34 28.83
C THR A 31 54.10 7.12 29.27
N SER A 32 54.27 8.35 29.68
CA SER A 32 53.23 9.30 30.04
C SER A 32 52.30 9.50 28.84
N VAL A 33 51.20 8.77 28.81
CA VAL A 33 50.07 9.05 27.91
C VAL A 33 49.37 10.28 28.48
N ALA A 34 49.38 11.36 27.73
CA ALA A 34 48.59 12.56 28.01
C ALA A 34 47.13 12.09 28.27
N ALA A 35 46.60 12.45 29.44
CA ALA A 35 45.26 12.12 29.83
C ALA A 35 44.26 12.62 28.77
N GLU A 36 43.79 11.74 27.89
CA GLU A 36 42.70 12.04 26.96
C GLU A 36 41.53 12.55 27.77
N SER A 37 41.11 13.78 27.55
CA SER A 37 39.99 14.38 28.26
C SER A 37 38.70 13.63 27.89
N MET A 38 38.14 12.92 28.86
CA MET A 38 36.91 12.11 28.68
C MET A 38 35.69 12.99 28.93
N VAL A 39 34.62 12.75 28.17
CA VAL A 39 33.26 13.21 28.47
C VAL A 39 32.57 12.11 29.25
N GLN A 40 32.06 12.43 30.43
CA GLN A 40 31.37 11.48 31.28
C GLN A 40 29.97 11.96 31.58
N GLY A 41 29.07 11.02 31.84
CA GLY A 41 27.70 11.36 32.19
C GLY A 41 26.86 10.15 32.57
N THR A 42 25.58 10.41 32.83
CA THR A 42 24.56 9.40 33.15
C THR A 42 23.38 9.56 32.22
N VAL A 43 22.84 8.44 31.76
CA VAL A 43 21.59 8.37 30.98
C VAL A 43 20.54 7.63 31.77
N GLY A 44 19.36 8.21 31.92
CA GLY A 44 18.24 7.60 32.65
C GLY A 44 16.89 8.11 32.15
N GLU A 45 15.81 7.51 32.64
CA GLU A 45 14.44 8.01 32.54
C GLU A 45 13.91 8.46 33.89
N VAL A 46 12.85 9.28 33.90
CA VAL A 46 12.15 9.67 35.13
C VAL A 46 10.75 9.03 35.14
N VAL A 47 10.53 8.10 36.09
CA VAL A 47 9.25 7.44 36.28
C VAL A 47 8.72 7.77 37.67
N ASN A 48 7.58 8.39 37.79
CA ASN A 48 6.95 8.82 39.03
C ASN A 48 7.89 9.64 39.96
N GLY A 49 8.74 10.48 39.35
CA GLY A 49 9.71 11.31 40.09
C GLY A 49 11.05 10.62 40.44
N ASN A 50 11.18 9.32 40.23
CA ASN A 50 12.40 8.56 40.44
C ASN A 50 13.17 8.39 39.13
N ARG A 51 14.50 8.59 39.19
CA ARG A 51 15.38 8.37 38.07
C ARG A 51 15.79 6.91 37.95
N ILE A 52 15.46 6.26 36.85
CA ILE A 52 15.82 4.88 36.52
C ILE A 52 16.95 4.90 35.48
N PRO A 53 18.11 4.27 35.74
CA PRO A 53 19.22 4.24 34.80
C PRO A 53 18.86 3.44 33.55
N LEU A 54 19.25 3.92 32.37
CA LEU A 54 19.11 3.22 31.10
C LEU A 54 20.41 2.50 30.77
N ILE A 55 20.41 1.19 30.92
CA ILE A 55 21.56 0.30 30.70
C ILE A 55 21.68 0.01 29.21
N GLY A 56 22.87 0.22 28.61
CA GLY A 56 23.10 -0.02 27.19
C GLY A 56 22.56 1.09 26.27
N ALA A 57 22.27 2.29 26.81
CA ALA A 57 21.99 3.45 25.97
C ALA A 57 23.22 3.83 25.14
N SER A 58 23.03 4.08 23.86
CA SER A 58 24.11 4.47 22.93
C SER A 58 24.40 5.96 23.05
N VAL A 59 25.66 6.33 23.23
CA VAL A 59 26.15 7.71 23.26
C VAL A 59 27.22 7.85 22.17
N VAL A 60 26.94 8.62 21.13
CA VAL A 60 27.77 8.71 19.93
C VAL A 60 28.03 10.17 19.57
N TRP A 61 29.27 10.51 19.16
CA TRP A 61 29.56 11.80 18.56
C TRP A 61 28.87 11.92 17.19
N ALA A 62 28.05 12.94 17.02
CA ALA A 62 27.32 13.18 15.78
C ALA A 62 28.27 13.26 14.57
N GLY A 63 27.97 12.57 13.50
CA GLY A 63 28.78 12.50 12.29
C GLY A 63 30.02 11.60 12.41
N THR A 64 30.14 10.78 13.46
CA THR A 64 31.27 9.85 13.65
C THR A 64 30.81 8.46 14.03
N THR A 65 31.71 7.48 13.96
CA THR A 65 31.51 6.13 14.50
C THR A 65 32.01 5.98 15.94
N LYS A 66 32.48 7.06 16.56
CA LYS A 66 33.02 7.08 17.92
C LYS A 66 31.88 7.21 18.93
N GLY A 67 31.65 6.17 19.72
CA GLY A 67 30.60 6.10 20.72
C GLY A 67 30.91 5.09 21.80
N THR A 68 30.04 5.07 22.83
CA THR A 68 30.06 4.13 23.95
C THR A 68 28.64 3.75 24.33
N LEU A 69 28.51 2.72 25.15
CA LEU A 69 27.21 2.30 25.76
C LEU A 69 27.25 2.63 27.26
N THR A 70 26.11 2.91 27.84
CA THR A 70 25.98 3.09 29.30
C THR A 70 26.10 1.75 30.03
N ASP A 71 26.71 1.79 31.22
CA ASP A 71 26.85 0.65 32.14
C ASP A 71 25.57 0.33 32.91
N SER A 72 25.64 -0.60 33.88
CA SER A 72 24.50 -1.03 34.70
C SER A 72 23.90 0.07 35.59
N LEU A 73 24.60 1.17 35.80
CA LEU A 73 24.15 2.35 36.54
C LEU A 73 23.77 3.52 35.61
N GLY A 74 23.78 3.28 34.29
CA GLY A 74 23.49 4.28 33.27
C GLY A 74 24.67 5.26 33.03
N HIS A 75 25.89 4.99 33.57
CA HIS A 75 27.05 5.84 33.37
C HIS A 75 27.70 5.57 32.01
N PHE A 76 28.26 6.61 31.39
CA PHE A 76 29.09 6.50 30.22
C PHE A 76 30.38 7.35 30.35
N ALA A 77 31.40 6.90 29.66
CA ALA A 77 32.65 7.68 29.46
C ALA A 77 33.05 7.54 27.99
N LEU A 78 33.30 8.67 27.35
CA LEU A 78 33.61 8.73 25.91
C LEU A 78 34.76 9.75 25.67
N ALA A 79 35.77 9.35 24.90
CA ALA A 79 36.87 10.24 24.54
C ALA A 79 36.38 11.46 23.77
N LYS A 80 36.86 12.65 24.11
CA LYS A 80 36.53 13.89 23.39
C LYS A 80 36.98 13.81 21.94
N GLN A 81 36.10 14.30 21.05
CA GLN A 81 36.42 14.46 19.64
C GLN A 81 36.52 15.93 19.28
N PRO A 82 37.72 16.45 18.90
CA PRO A 82 37.96 17.89 18.69
C PRO A 82 37.05 18.51 17.62
N ALA A 83 36.61 17.72 16.64
CA ALA A 83 35.79 18.18 15.51
C ALA A 83 34.27 18.02 15.74
N ALA A 84 33.85 17.29 16.77
CA ALA A 84 32.44 17.00 17.00
C ALA A 84 31.86 17.88 18.13
N LYS A 85 30.78 18.60 17.81
CA LYS A 85 30.12 19.54 18.74
C LYS A 85 28.85 18.94 19.40
N TRP A 86 28.34 17.83 18.88
CA TRP A 86 27.08 17.24 19.35
C TRP A 86 27.24 15.78 19.72
N LEU A 87 26.61 15.40 20.82
CA LEU A 87 26.45 14.03 21.29
C LEU A 87 25.00 13.58 20.99
N ILE A 88 24.82 12.50 20.28
CA ILE A 88 23.54 11.84 20.08
C ILE A 88 23.44 10.72 21.09
N ILE A 89 22.41 10.77 21.93
CA ILE A 89 22.08 9.76 22.92
C ILE A 89 20.80 9.07 22.48
N SER A 90 20.84 7.75 22.33
CA SER A 90 19.70 6.96 21.88
C SER A 90 19.58 5.66 22.67
N TYR A 91 18.35 5.23 22.90
CA TYR A 91 18.04 3.95 23.51
C TYR A 91 16.78 3.37 22.86
N VAL A 92 16.73 2.05 22.70
CA VAL A 92 15.60 1.38 22.02
C VAL A 92 14.31 1.63 22.80
N GLY A 93 13.30 2.22 22.14
CA GLY A 93 12.03 2.61 22.77
C GLY A 93 12.05 3.98 23.44
N TYR A 94 13.07 4.82 23.18
CA TYR A 94 13.18 6.19 23.68
C TYR A 94 13.46 7.18 22.54
N GLN A 95 12.99 8.42 22.69
CA GLN A 95 13.32 9.49 21.75
C GLN A 95 14.80 9.82 21.86
N PRO A 96 15.57 9.82 20.76
CA PRO A 96 16.94 10.24 20.79
C PRO A 96 17.06 11.70 21.25
N ASP A 97 18.03 11.99 22.10
CA ASP A 97 18.38 13.35 22.51
C ASP A 97 19.72 13.77 21.91
N THR A 98 19.86 15.05 21.55
CA THR A 98 21.10 15.60 20.97
C THR A 98 21.57 16.74 21.82
N LEU A 99 22.71 16.55 22.47
CA LEU A 99 23.34 17.56 23.36
C LEU A 99 24.50 18.29 22.67
N THR A 100 24.49 19.60 22.78
CA THR A 100 25.66 20.43 22.35
C THR A 100 26.73 20.37 23.43
N PHE A 101 27.93 19.92 23.05
CA PHE A 101 29.08 19.90 23.94
C PHE A 101 29.86 21.20 23.84
N THR A 102 29.92 21.99 24.92
CA THR A 102 30.53 23.30 24.97
C THR A 102 31.99 23.28 25.47
N GLY A 103 32.58 22.11 25.66
CA GLY A 103 34.01 21.98 25.97
C GLY A 103 34.38 22.03 27.46
N VAL A 104 33.46 22.34 28.37
CA VAL A 104 33.70 22.36 29.82
C VAL A 104 33.57 20.95 30.40
N ASN A 105 34.42 20.58 31.37
CA ASN A 105 34.41 19.30 32.07
C ASN A 105 33.18 19.21 33.02
N THR A 106 32.00 19.01 32.47
CA THR A 106 30.78 18.78 33.23
C THR A 106 30.32 17.34 33.05
N VAL A 107 29.96 16.68 34.14
CA VAL A 107 29.29 15.39 34.10
C VAL A 107 27.88 15.62 33.49
N LEU A 108 27.64 15.03 32.33
CA LEU A 108 26.38 15.19 31.63
C LEU A 108 25.29 14.32 32.28
N THR A 109 24.16 14.92 32.58
CA THR A 109 22.98 14.19 33.07
C THR A 109 21.88 14.21 31.99
N VAL A 110 21.68 13.08 31.33
CA VAL A 110 20.76 12.95 30.21
C VAL A 110 19.52 12.19 30.64
N THR A 111 18.35 12.78 30.44
CA THR A 111 17.08 12.12 30.69
C THR A 111 16.42 11.84 29.34
N LEU A 112 16.42 10.57 28.91
CA LEU A 112 15.67 10.18 27.75
C LEU A 112 14.18 10.01 28.12
N THR A 113 13.34 10.56 27.30
CA THR A 113 11.91 10.31 27.39
C THR A 113 11.66 8.96 26.73
N PRO A 114 11.03 7.98 27.39
CA PRO A 114 10.58 6.77 26.70
C PRO A 114 9.91 7.24 25.41
N GLU A 115 10.37 6.74 24.28
CA GLU A 115 9.53 6.75 23.11
C GLU A 115 8.30 6.00 23.60
N LYS A 116 7.35 6.79 24.11
CA LYS A 116 6.07 6.25 24.53
C LYS A 116 5.70 5.43 23.33
N THR A 117 5.87 4.09 23.45
CA THR A 117 5.21 3.15 22.54
C THR A 117 3.96 3.86 22.19
N LEU A 118 3.84 4.33 20.96
CA LEU A 118 2.83 5.29 20.58
C LEU A 118 1.63 5.13 21.53
N LYS A 119 1.67 5.78 22.71
CA LYS A 119 0.44 6.35 23.21
C LYS A 119 0.02 7.01 21.95
N GLU A 120 -1.01 6.44 21.30
CA GLU A 120 -1.74 7.10 20.30
C GLU A 120 -1.28 8.55 20.35
N VAL A 121 -0.23 8.83 19.55
CA VAL A 121 0.13 10.22 19.33
C VAL A 121 -1.23 10.67 18.95
N THR A 122 -1.86 11.44 19.81
CA THR A 122 -2.97 12.24 19.40
C THR A 122 -2.27 13.21 18.50
N VAL A 123 -1.90 12.67 17.35
CA VAL A 123 -1.55 13.45 16.20
C VAL A 123 -2.85 14.12 15.94
N SER A 124 -2.99 15.32 16.49
CA SER A 124 -3.92 16.30 16.02
C SER A 124 -3.45 16.62 14.59
N GLY A 125 -3.53 15.63 13.75
CA GLY A 125 -3.21 15.63 12.35
C GLY A 125 -4.50 15.29 11.62
N GLY A 126 -4.92 16.16 10.73
CA GLY A 126 -6.01 15.93 9.82
C GLY A 126 -5.85 14.64 9.01
N PRO A 127 -6.84 14.27 8.22
CA PRO A 127 -6.84 13.06 7.41
C PRO A 127 -5.69 13.06 6.40
N GLY A 128 -4.83 12.02 6.45
CA GLY A 128 -3.68 11.82 5.57
C GLY A 128 -2.50 12.73 5.93
N GLN A 129 -1.54 12.22 6.70
CA GLN A 129 -0.29 12.92 6.95
C GLN A 129 0.75 12.56 5.90
N ILE A 130 1.38 13.57 5.32
CA ILE A 130 2.58 13.34 4.50
C ILE A 130 3.72 13.00 5.45
N ASP A 131 4.36 11.85 5.21
CA ASP A 131 5.57 11.47 5.93
C ASP A 131 6.68 12.49 5.60
N ARG A 132 7.16 13.19 6.62
CA ARG A 132 8.16 14.23 6.48
C ARG A 132 9.56 13.71 6.45
N ILE A 133 9.79 12.56 7.04
CA ILE A 133 11.13 11.97 7.16
C ILE A 133 11.51 11.31 5.84
N ASN A 134 10.55 10.66 5.19
CA ASN A 134 10.77 9.91 3.97
C ASN A 134 11.12 10.84 2.77
N PRO A 135 12.19 10.57 2.01
CA PRO A 135 12.49 11.26 0.77
C PRO A 135 11.46 10.96 -0.35
N ILE A 136 10.83 9.79 -0.33
CA ILE A 136 9.68 9.48 -1.17
C ILE A 136 8.47 10.22 -0.62
N GLN A 137 7.72 10.91 -1.48
CA GLN A 137 6.47 11.55 -1.05
C GLN A 137 5.46 10.48 -0.68
N THR A 138 5.31 10.21 0.62
CA THR A 138 4.42 9.18 1.15
C THR A 138 3.32 9.84 1.99
N GLU A 139 2.08 9.49 1.70
CA GLU A 139 0.91 9.79 2.51
C GLU A 139 0.62 8.60 3.43
N LEU A 140 0.56 8.84 4.75
CA LEU A 140 0.22 7.82 5.73
C LEU A 140 -1.26 7.87 6.05
N ILE A 141 -1.99 6.81 5.72
CA ILE A 141 -3.38 6.60 6.12
C ILE A 141 -3.37 5.77 7.40
N THR A 142 -3.69 6.40 8.52
CA THR A 142 -3.68 5.75 9.84
C THR A 142 -4.99 5.03 10.15
N GLN A 143 -4.99 4.15 11.15
CA GLN A 143 -6.21 3.50 11.64
C GLN A 143 -7.32 4.51 12.02
N ARG A 144 -6.94 5.69 12.54
CA ARG A 144 -7.88 6.77 12.83
C ARG A 144 -8.56 7.32 11.57
N THR A 145 -7.80 7.47 10.49
CA THR A 145 -8.34 7.90 9.19
C THR A 145 -9.24 6.83 8.58
N LEU A 146 -8.84 5.56 8.68
CA LEU A 146 -9.64 4.42 8.22
C LEU A 146 -10.97 4.29 9.00
N ALA A 147 -10.99 4.68 10.26
CA ALA A 147 -12.20 4.62 11.09
C ALA A 147 -13.24 5.72 10.78
N LYS A 148 -12.91 6.73 9.93
CA LYS A 148 -13.83 7.81 9.51
C LYS A 148 -14.90 7.36 8.53
N ALA A 149 -14.71 6.22 7.90
CA ALA A 149 -15.69 5.52 7.07
C ALA A 149 -15.77 4.06 7.53
N ALA A 150 -16.85 3.36 7.21
CA ALA A 150 -16.93 1.93 7.47
C ALA A 150 -16.11 1.19 6.42
N CYS A 151 -14.77 1.16 6.58
CA CYS A 151 -13.87 0.46 5.67
C CYS A 151 -13.99 -1.05 5.88
N CYS A 152 -14.83 -1.71 5.10
CA CYS A 152 -14.99 -3.15 5.17
C CYS A 152 -13.82 -3.90 4.50
N ASN A 153 -13.21 -3.29 3.47
CA ASN A 153 -12.03 -3.84 2.79
C ASN A 153 -11.08 -2.73 2.31
N LEU A 154 -9.94 -3.12 1.75
CA LEU A 154 -8.92 -2.17 1.31
C LEU A 154 -9.44 -1.16 0.26
N SER A 155 -10.34 -1.56 -0.66
CA SER A 155 -10.85 -0.63 -1.66
C SER A 155 -11.63 0.53 -1.02
N GLU A 156 -12.43 0.26 -0.01
CA GLU A 156 -13.22 1.25 0.71
C GLU A 156 -12.37 2.17 1.59
N SER A 157 -11.14 1.73 1.92
CA SER A 157 -10.16 2.52 2.70
C SER A 157 -9.70 3.81 2.00
N PHE A 158 -9.89 3.92 0.69
CA PHE A 158 -9.44 5.08 -0.09
C PHE A 158 -10.52 6.13 -0.35
N GLU A 159 -11.75 5.94 0.12
CA GLU A 159 -12.85 6.89 -0.15
C GLU A 159 -12.61 8.29 0.41
N THR A 160 -11.86 8.42 1.49
CA THR A 160 -11.46 9.71 2.07
C THR A 160 -10.10 10.21 1.57
N ASN A 161 -9.49 9.51 0.59
CA ASN A 161 -8.16 9.83 0.08
C ASN A 161 -8.25 10.70 -1.19
N ALA A 162 -7.40 11.73 -1.28
CA ALA A 162 -7.36 12.61 -2.43
C ALA A 162 -6.58 12.02 -3.60
N SER A 163 -5.51 11.26 -3.32
CA SER A 163 -4.56 10.76 -4.31
C SER A 163 -5.04 9.49 -5.00
N VAL A 164 -5.81 8.65 -4.29
CA VAL A 164 -6.34 7.38 -4.81
C VAL A 164 -7.85 7.54 -5.04
N SER A 165 -8.32 7.11 -6.19
CA SER A 165 -9.77 6.98 -6.46
C SER A 165 -10.12 5.51 -6.70
N VAL A 166 -11.34 5.15 -6.35
CA VAL A 166 -11.89 3.80 -6.50
C VAL A 166 -13.15 3.88 -7.35
N SER A 167 -13.32 2.92 -8.24
CA SER A 167 -14.52 2.75 -9.06
C SER A 167 -14.81 1.27 -9.29
N TYR A 168 -16.05 0.96 -9.66
CA TYR A 168 -16.37 -0.38 -10.17
C TYR A 168 -15.72 -0.56 -11.55
N SER A 169 -15.26 -1.79 -11.85
CA SER A 169 -14.71 -2.13 -13.16
C SER A 169 -15.80 -2.37 -14.21
N ASP A 170 -16.96 -2.85 -13.76
CA ASP A 170 -18.10 -3.25 -14.57
C ASP A 170 -19.39 -3.27 -13.71
N ALA A 171 -20.53 -3.51 -14.35
CA ALA A 171 -21.85 -3.47 -13.71
C ALA A 171 -22.30 -4.79 -13.08
N VAL A 172 -21.50 -5.88 -13.13
CA VAL A 172 -21.98 -7.23 -12.80
C VAL A 172 -21.11 -7.96 -11.79
N THR A 173 -19.77 -7.85 -11.91
CA THR A 173 -18.86 -8.65 -11.08
C THR A 173 -18.66 -8.09 -9.68
N GLY A 174 -18.96 -6.81 -9.48
CA GLY A 174 -18.67 -6.08 -8.24
C GLY A 174 -17.17 -5.87 -7.98
N ALA A 175 -16.33 -6.11 -8.98
CA ALA A 175 -14.90 -5.82 -8.89
C ALA A 175 -14.66 -4.32 -8.80
N ARG A 176 -13.75 -3.93 -7.91
CA ARG A 176 -13.34 -2.53 -7.73
C ARG A 176 -11.89 -2.35 -8.16
N GLN A 177 -11.62 -1.27 -8.85
CA GLN A 177 -10.28 -0.88 -9.28
C GLN A 177 -9.88 0.47 -8.72
N ILE A 178 -8.58 0.63 -8.44
CA ILE A 178 -8.03 1.92 -8.04
C ILE A 178 -7.43 2.65 -9.23
N GLN A 179 -7.48 3.98 -9.16
CA GLN A 179 -6.68 4.87 -10.01
C GLN A 179 -5.73 5.68 -9.15
N PHE A 180 -4.48 5.73 -9.55
CA PHE A 180 -3.42 6.45 -8.87
C PHE A 180 -2.52 7.17 -9.88
N LEU A 181 -2.31 8.47 -9.72
CA LEU A 181 -1.60 9.34 -10.68
C LEU A 181 -2.15 9.23 -12.13
N GLY A 182 -3.46 9.00 -12.28
CA GLY A 182 -4.13 8.85 -13.58
C GLY A 182 -4.04 7.45 -14.19
N LEU A 183 -3.36 6.52 -13.54
CA LEU A 183 -3.14 5.15 -14.03
C LEU A 183 -3.90 4.13 -13.18
N GLY A 184 -4.23 2.98 -13.77
CA GLY A 184 -4.89 1.88 -13.08
C GLY A 184 -4.02 1.20 -12.02
N GLY A 185 -4.66 0.48 -11.10
CA GLY A 185 -4.00 -0.17 -9.97
C GLY A 185 -2.91 -1.18 -10.33
N GLN A 186 -2.93 -1.75 -11.54
CA GLN A 186 -1.89 -2.65 -12.03
C GLN A 186 -0.51 -1.98 -12.17
N TYR A 187 -0.44 -0.64 -12.25
CA TYR A 187 0.80 0.14 -12.29
C TYR A 187 1.29 0.58 -10.91
N VAL A 188 0.52 0.25 -9.86
CA VAL A 188 0.86 0.51 -8.47
C VAL A 188 1.35 -0.78 -7.82
N GLN A 189 2.57 -0.81 -7.35
CA GLN A 189 3.05 -1.94 -6.58
C GLN A 189 2.35 -1.98 -5.23
N THR A 190 1.43 -2.92 -5.03
CA THR A 190 0.67 -3.05 -3.79
C THR A 190 1.22 -4.19 -2.95
N ASN A 191 1.82 -3.82 -1.82
CA ASN A 191 2.45 -4.72 -0.85
C ASN A 191 1.58 -4.86 0.39
N VAL A 192 1.58 -6.04 0.98
CA VAL A 192 1.16 -6.27 2.37
C VAL A 192 2.40 -6.58 3.19
N GLU A 193 2.74 -5.69 4.11
CA GLU A 193 3.94 -5.80 4.95
C GLU A 193 5.24 -6.00 4.14
N ASN A 194 5.41 -5.21 3.07
CA ASN A 194 6.53 -5.26 2.11
C ASN A 194 6.60 -6.54 1.26
N ILE A 195 5.54 -7.32 1.18
CA ILE A 195 5.42 -8.48 0.28
C ILE A 195 4.47 -8.10 -0.86
N PRO A 196 4.89 -8.18 -2.14
CA PRO A 196 4.00 -7.95 -3.28
C PRO A 196 2.82 -8.92 -3.27
N THR A 197 1.59 -8.41 -3.16
CA THR A 197 0.42 -9.27 -2.89
C THR A 197 -0.68 -9.14 -3.92
N ILE A 198 -1.03 -7.91 -4.34
CA ILE A 198 -2.09 -7.67 -5.34
C ILE A 198 -1.41 -7.54 -6.70
N ARG A 199 -1.25 -8.68 -7.38
CA ARG A 199 -0.65 -8.81 -8.70
C ARG A 199 -1.14 -10.10 -9.40
N GLY A 200 -0.93 -10.21 -10.71
CA GLY A 200 -1.39 -11.38 -11.48
C GLY A 200 -2.90 -11.57 -11.39
N LEU A 201 -3.35 -12.79 -11.08
CA LEU A 201 -4.77 -13.12 -10.96
C LEU A 201 -5.48 -12.37 -9.82
N ALA A 202 -4.73 -11.92 -8.79
CA ALA A 202 -5.30 -11.14 -7.71
C ALA A 202 -5.61 -9.68 -8.08
N THR A 203 -5.26 -9.21 -9.28
CA THR A 203 -5.46 -7.80 -9.66
C THR A 203 -6.94 -7.41 -9.66
N THR A 204 -7.85 -8.28 -10.10
CA THR A 204 -9.29 -7.99 -10.21
C THR A 204 -9.97 -7.82 -8.85
N PHE A 205 -9.81 -8.79 -7.94
CA PHE A 205 -10.54 -8.83 -6.67
C PHE A 205 -9.64 -8.61 -5.44
N GLY A 206 -8.33 -8.51 -5.61
CA GLY A 206 -7.36 -8.48 -4.51
C GLY A 206 -7.56 -7.36 -3.50
N LEU A 207 -8.16 -6.24 -3.91
CA LEU A 207 -8.53 -5.15 -3.00
C LEU A 207 -9.61 -5.59 -1.99
N SER A 208 -10.51 -6.51 -2.37
CA SER A 208 -11.53 -7.07 -1.47
C SER A 208 -11.00 -8.17 -0.56
N PHE A 209 -9.81 -8.74 -0.85
CA PHE A 209 -9.22 -9.82 -0.05
C PHE A 209 -8.57 -9.35 1.25
N ILE A 210 -8.44 -8.05 1.46
CA ILE A 210 -7.84 -7.46 2.66
C ILE A 210 -8.92 -6.73 3.46
N PRO A 211 -9.44 -7.33 4.54
CA PRO A 211 -10.41 -6.68 5.41
C PRO A 211 -9.87 -5.39 6.02
N GLY A 212 -10.64 -4.31 5.97
CA GLY A 212 -10.23 -3.01 6.48
C GLY A 212 -9.93 -3.00 7.98
N THR A 213 -10.60 -3.87 8.73
CA THR A 213 -10.40 -4.03 10.18
C THR A 213 -9.06 -4.68 10.56
N TRP A 214 -8.37 -5.32 9.61
CA TRP A 214 -7.03 -5.88 9.83
C TRP A 214 -5.92 -4.84 9.63
N ILE A 215 -6.24 -3.73 8.98
CA ILE A 215 -5.28 -2.71 8.57
C ILE A 215 -4.98 -1.76 9.73
N THR A 216 -3.70 -1.59 10.06
CA THR A 216 -3.23 -0.60 11.03
C THR A 216 -2.79 0.70 10.37
N SER A 217 -2.17 0.61 9.19
CA SER A 217 -1.81 1.76 8.37
C SER A 217 -1.66 1.38 6.89
N ILE A 218 -1.75 2.38 6.01
CA ILE A 218 -1.42 2.26 4.61
C ILE A 218 -0.45 3.39 4.25
N ASP A 219 0.73 3.03 3.74
CA ASP A 219 1.68 3.97 3.18
C ASP A 219 1.42 4.09 1.68
N VAL A 220 1.11 5.29 1.21
CA VAL A 220 0.84 5.59 -0.21
C VAL A 220 1.97 6.46 -0.75
N GLY A 221 2.96 5.84 -1.36
CA GLY A 221 4.10 6.50 -1.98
C GLY A 221 3.83 6.87 -3.43
N LYS A 222 4.00 8.16 -3.78
CA LYS A 222 3.83 8.67 -5.14
C LYS A 222 5.13 8.54 -5.95
N GLY A 223 5.00 8.14 -7.21
CA GLY A 223 6.13 7.92 -8.10
C GLY A 223 6.79 6.56 -7.94
N ALA A 224 7.98 6.38 -8.51
CA ALA A 224 8.74 5.15 -8.37
C ALA A 224 9.09 4.88 -6.90
N GLY A 225 8.85 3.69 -6.38
CA GLY A 225 9.19 3.31 -5.00
C GLY A 225 10.68 2.98 -4.80
N SER A 226 11.05 2.35 -3.66
CA SER A 226 12.42 1.84 -3.45
C SER A 226 12.72 0.62 -4.31
N VAL A 227 13.95 0.50 -4.83
CA VAL A 227 14.41 -0.69 -5.60
C VAL A 227 14.46 -1.96 -4.75
N VAL A 228 14.51 -1.83 -3.43
CA VAL A 228 14.52 -2.95 -2.47
C VAL A 228 13.23 -3.75 -2.53
N ASN A 229 12.10 -3.07 -2.79
CA ASN A 229 10.76 -3.66 -2.77
C ASN A 229 10.34 -4.31 -4.10
N GLY A 230 11.14 -4.16 -5.16
CA GLY A 230 10.87 -4.76 -6.47
C GLY A 230 10.88 -3.75 -7.62
N TYR A 231 10.50 -4.23 -8.78
CA TYR A 231 10.59 -3.50 -10.05
C TYR A 231 9.23 -2.98 -10.58
N GLU A 232 8.10 -3.46 -10.04
CA GLU A 232 6.76 -3.21 -10.58
C GLU A 232 6.17 -1.83 -10.21
N SER A 233 6.84 -1.03 -9.36
CA SER A 233 6.38 0.32 -9.03
C SER A 233 6.61 1.27 -10.21
N MET A 234 5.56 1.49 -11.00
CA MET A 234 5.60 2.35 -12.20
C MET A 234 4.97 3.72 -11.95
N SER A 235 3.83 3.79 -11.26
CA SER A 235 3.18 5.04 -10.86
C SER A 235 3.27 5.30 -9.36
N GLY A 236 3.40 4.26 -8.56
CA GLY A 236 3.51 4.36 -7.11
C GLY A 236 3.68 3.03 -6.41
N GLN A 237 3.82 3.11 -5.11
CA GLN A 237 3.90 1.98 -4.21
C GLN A 237 2.94 2.18 -3.05
N MET A 238 2.17 1.15 -2.72
CA MET A 238 1.36 1.09 -1.50
C MET A 238 1.90 -0.02 -0.61
N ASN A 239 2.02 0.24 0.69
CA ASN A 239 2.32 -0.80 1.67
C ASN A 239 1.25 -0.80 2.75
N ILE A 240 0.61 -1.93 2.94
CA ILE A 240 -0.45 -2.15 3.91
C ILE A 240 0.13 -2.88 5.12
N GLU A 241 0.10 -2.26 6.28
CA GLU A 241 0.48 -2.88 7.53
C GLU A 241 -0.74 -3.47 8.23
N LEU A 242 -0.63 -4.74 8.62
CA LEU A 242 -1.68 -5.47 9.33
C LEU A 242 -1.39 -5.50 10.83
N GLN A 243 -2.45 -5.73 11.63
CA GLN A 243 -2.34 -5.92 13.07
C GLN A 243 -1.31 -7.00 13.41
N LYS A 244 -0.39 -6.69 14.33
CA LYS A 244 0.71 -7.58 14.72
C LYS A 244 0.31 -8.48 15.90
N PRO A 245 0.95 -9.68 16.06
CA PRO A 245 0.68 -10.59 17.17
C PRO A 245 1.03 -10.03 18.55
N ASP A 246 1.92 -9.06 18.63
CA ASP A 246 2.39 -8.41 19.86
C ASP A 246 1.75 -7.05 20.12
N ASP A 247 0.72 -6.69 19.35
CA ASP A 247 -0.07 -5.49 19.64
C ASP A 247 -0.72 -5.60 21.03
N LYS A 248 -0.78 -4.48 21.76
CA LYS A 248 -1.39 -4.42 23.09
C LYS A 248 -2.86 -4.83 23.11
N GLN A 249 -3.50 -4.76 21.95
CA GLN A 249 -4.90 -5.11 21.77
C GLN A 249 -5.07 -6.62 21.62
N THR A 250 -5.48 -7.29 22.69
CA THR A 250 -5.62 -8.75 22.72
C THR A 250 -6.85 -9.25 21.97
N ILE A 251 -7.93 -8.50 21.96
CA ILE A 251 -9.19 -8.86 21.27
C ILE A 251 -9.74 -7.64 20.54
N PHE A 252 -10.18 -7.86 19.33
CA PHE A 252 -10.96 -6.90 18.56
C PHE A 252 -12.12 -7.62 17.89
N LEU A 253 -13.34 -7.11 18.08
CA LEU A 253 -14.54 -7.61 17.40
C LEU A 253 -15.17 -6.46 16.62
N ASN A 254 -15.67 -6.77 15.43
CA ASN A 254 -16.45 -5.82 14.64
C ASN A 254 -17.61 -6.54 13.97
N GLY A 255 -18.77 -5.91 13.97
CA GLY A 255 -19.94 -6.31 13.21
C GLY A 255 -20.45 -5.14 12.40
N TYR A 256 -20.95 -5.43 11.18
CA TYR A 256 -21.43 -4.44 10.23
C TYR A 256 -22.62 -4.98 9.47
N VAL A 257 -23.59 -4.11 9.20
CA VAL A 257 -24.75 -4.38 8.34
C VAL A 257 -25.09 -3.12 7.55
N ASN A 258 -25.57 -3.29 6.31
CA ASN A 258 -26.05 -2.18 5.51
C ASN A 258 -27.44 -2.42 4.91
N SER A 259 -28.03 -1.34 4.36
CA SER A 259 -29.37 -1.34 3.76
C SER A 259 -29.48 -2.24 2.52
N PHE A 260 -28.37 -2.65 1.92
CA PHE A 260 -28.36 -3.59 0.80
C PHE A 260 -28.37 -5.05 1.26
N GLY A 261 -28.29 -5.32 2.58
CA GLY A 261 -28.32 -6.67 3.14
C GLY A 261 -26.95 -7.33 3.21
N ARG A 262 -25.85 -6.54 3.17
CA ARG A 262 -24.51 -7.04 3.49
C ARG A 262 -24.37 -7.20 4.99
N PHE A 263 -23.87 -8.35 5.41
CA PHE A 263 -23.45 -8.64 6.78
C PHE A 263 -21.95 -8.92 6.80
N GLU A 264 -21.27 -8.41 7.82
CA GLU A 264 -19.85 -8.63 7.99
C GLU A 264 -19.50 -8.82 9.47
N GLY A 265 -18.63 -9.80 9.74
CA GLY A 265 -18.08 -10.07 11.06
C GLY A 265 -16.56 -10.18 11.00
N ASN A 266 -15.89 -9.53 11.94
CA ASN A 266 -14.45 -9.60 12.13
C ASN A 266 -14.11 -9.95 13.56
N ALA A 267 -13.16 -10.87 13.76
CA ALA A 267 -12.64 -11.25 15.06
C ALA A 267 -11.11 -11.38 14.98
N ASN A 268 -10.42 -10.50 15.70
CA ASN A 268 -8.97 -10.54 15.80
C ASN A 268 -8.59 -10.87 17.24
N TRP A 269 -7.65 -11.78 17.40
CA TRP A 269 -7.16 -12.21 18.71
C TRP A 269 -5.63 -12.28 18.66
N SER A 270 -4.99 -11.69 19.69
CA SER A 270 -3.54 -11.70 19.86
C SER A 270 -3.19 -12.14 21.29
N LYS A 271 -2.14 -12.94 21.43
CA LYS A 271 -1.67 -13.45 22.73
C LYS A 271 -0.15 -13.51 22.77
N THR A 272 0.41 -12.94 23.83
CA THR A 272 1.80 -13.16 24.19
C THR A 272 1.93 -14.56 24.83
N LEU A 273 2.66 -15.45 24.16
CA LEU A 273 2.87 -16.84 24.61
C LEU A 273 4.04 -16.94 25.60
N SER A 274 5.08 -16.10 25.40
CA SER A 274 6.24 -15.98 26.28
C SER A 274 6.89 -14.61 26.10
N LYS A 275 7.97 -14.31 26.83
CA LYS A 275 8.74 -13.06 26.66
C LYS A 275 9.27 -12.84 25.24
N LYS A 276 9.37 -13.91 24.41
CA LYS A 276 9.92 -13.85 23.06
C LYS A 276 8.90 -14.21 21.97
N TRP A 277 7.80 -14.87 22.32
CA TRP A 277 6.82 -15.36 21.37
C TRP A 277 5.46 -14.73 21.53
N SER A 278 4.85 -14.33 20.44
CA SER A 278 3.46 -13.92 20.36
C SER A 278 2.78 -14.58 19.15
N MET A 279 1.47 -14.75 19.27
CA MET A 279 0.60 -15.35 18.26
C MET A 279 -0.61 -14.45 18.01
N GLY A 280 -1.05 -14.38 16.76
CA GLY A 280 -2.26 -13.65 16.35
C GLY A 280 -3.09 -14.47 15.38
N VAL A 281 -4.40 -14.34 15.53
CA VAL A 281 -5.40 -14.87 14.60
C VAL A 281 -6.30 -13.72 14.18
N LEU A 282 -6.45 -13.51 12.88
CA LEU A 282 -7.36 -12.54 12.30
C LEU A 282 -8.39 -13.30 11.47
N GLY A 283 -9.67 -13.12 11.77
CA GLY A 283 -10.77 -13.77 11.08
C GLY A 283 -11.75 -12.76 10.49
N HIS A 284 -12.25 -13.06 9.29
CA HIS A 284 -13.22 -12.24 8.58
C HIS A 284 -14.23 -13.12 7.86
N ALA A 285 -15.50 -12.74 7.95
CA ALA A 285 -16.59 -13.32 7.18
C ALA A 285 -17.49 -12.19 6.69
N SER A 286 -17.88 -12.24 5.41
CA SER A 286 -18.78 -11.26 4.80
C SER A 286 -19.72 -11.95 3.82
N THR A 287 -20.98 -11.52 3.78
CA THR A 287 -21.99 -12.07 2.87
C THR A 287 -22.99 -11.01 2.43
N LEU A 288 -23.46 -11.12 1.20
CA LEU A 288 -24.57 -10.37 0.62
C LEU A 288 -25.45 -11.37 -0.12
N GLN A 289 -26.71 -11.57 0.34
CA GLN A 289 -27.65 -12.56 -0.22
C GLN A 289 -28.96 -11.92 -0.71
N ARG A 290 -29.04 -10.58 -0.69
CA ARG A 290 -30.21 -9.84 -1.16
C ARG A 290 -29.98 -9.31 -2.56
N GLU A 291 -30.90 -9.62 -3.48
CA GLU A 291 -30.92 -9.05 -4.82
C GLU A 291 -31.39 -7.60 -4.78
N ILE A 292 -30.69 -6.72 -5.48
CA ILE A 292 -30.97 -5.29 -5.60
C ILE A 292 -30.82 -4.91 -7.06
N ASP A 293 -31.84 -4.22 -7.58
CA ASP A 293 -31.90 -3.64 -8.92
C ASP A 293 -32.60 -2.30 -8.78
N GLN A 294 -31.83 -1.24 -8.55
CA GLN A 294 -32.35 0.10 -8.31
C GLN A 294 -32.63 0.86 -9.61
N ASN A 295 -31.98 0.51 -10.71
CA ASN A 295 -32.14 1.16 -12.01
C ASN A 295 -33.17 0.46 -12.91
N ASN A 296 -33.72 -0.70 -12.47
CA ASN A 296 -34.72 -1.52 -13.16
C ASN A 296 -34.25 -2.05 -14.53
N ASP A 297 -32.96 -2.34 -14.67
CA ASP A 297 -32.40 -2.94 -15.89
C ASP A 297 -32.50 -4.48 -15.91
N GLY A 298 -32.96 -5.09 -14.81
CA GLY A 298 -33.11 -6.54 -14.68
C GLY A 298 -31.86 -7.25 -14.19
N PHE A 299 -30.76 -6.54 -13.95
CA PHE A 299 -29.52 -7.06 -13.38
C PHE A 299 -29.39 -6.68 -11.90
N ARG A 300 -28.62 -7.47 -11.17
CA ARG A 300 -28.24 -7.11 -9.80
C ARG A 300 -27.20 -5.98 -9.83
N ASP A 301 -27.46 -4.87 -9.14
CA ASP A 301 -26.50 -3.77 -8.96
C ASP A 301 -25.21 -4.23 -8.27
N LEU A 302 -25.32 -5.24 -7.39
CA LEU A 302 -24.20 -5.89 -6.70
C LEU A 302 -24.35 -7.40 -6.79
N PRO A 303 -23.27 -8.16 -7.01
CA PRO A 303 -23.31 -9.61 -6.96
C PRO A 303 -23.65 -10.10 -5.56
N LEU A 304 -24.41 -11.18 -5.48
CA LEU A 304 -24.48 -11.98 -4.26
C LEU A 304 -23.11 -12.58 -4.00
N TYR A 305 -22.66 -12.64 -2.75
CA TYR A 305 -21.37 -13.24 -2.45
C TYR A 305 -21.27 -13.77 -1.01
N THR A 306 -20.33 -14.67 -0.82
CA THR A 306 -19.84 -15.11 0.49
C THR A 306 -18.32 -15.11 0.47
N GLN A 307 -17.70 -14.47 1.45
CA GLN A 307 -16.24 -14.42 1.60
C GLN A 307 -15.86 -14.85 3.01
N LEU A 308 -14.89 -15.75 3.08
CA LEU A 308 -14.23 -16.18 4.32
C LEU A 308 -12.73 -15.93 4.19
N ASN A 309 -12.14 -15.32 5.20
CA ASN A 309 -10.73 -14.97 5.17
C ASN A 309 -10.13 -15.13 6.58
N ALA A 310 -8.96 -15.75 6.68
CA ALA A 310 -8.29 -16.00 7.95
C ALA A 310 -6.78 -15.89 7.83
N ILE A 311 -6.15 -15.34 8.87
CA ILE A 311 -4.68 -15.35 9.04
C ILE A 311 -4.37 -15.94 10.42
N ASN A 312 -3.47 -16.93 10.46
CA ASN A 312 -2.78 -17.34 11.68
C ASN A 312 -1.31 -16.95 11.55
N ARG A 313 -0.79 -16.18 12.51
CA ARG A 313 0.57 -15.63 12.44
C ARG A 313 1.27 -15.67 13.78
N TYR A 314 2.58 -15.84 13.73
CA TYR A 314 3.48 -15.88 14.88
C TYR A 314 4.57 -14.83 14.73
N LYS A 315 5.02 -14.30 15.88
CA LYS A 315 6.18 -13.42 15.98
C LYS A 315 7.11 -13.93 17.08
N TYR A 316 8.37 -14.06 16.72
CA TYR A 316 9.48 -14.27 17.64
C TYR A 316 10.32 -13.00 17.70
N SER A 317 10.71 -12.53 18.87
CA SER A 317 11.57 -11.37 19.05
C SER A 317 12.59 -11.62 20.13
N SER A 318 13.86 -11.40 19.81
CA SER A 318 14.99 -11.38 20.73
C SER A 318 15.97 -10.28 20.32
N ASP A 319 16.98 -10.01 21.12
CA ASP A 319 17.96 -8.95 20.85
C ASP A 319 18.76 -9.17 19.53
N ARG A 320 18.91 -10.43 19.11
CA ARG A 320 19.72 -10.79 17.94
C ARG A 320 18.92 -11.32 16.74
N PHE A 321 17.66 -11.71 16.96
CA PHE A 321 16.87 -12.35 15.93
C PHE A 321 15.39 -12.00 16.06
N MET A 322 14.77 -11.64 14.95
CA MET A 322 13.33 -11.42 14.84
C MET A 322 12.78 -12.27 13.70
N ALA A 323 11.63 -12.90 13.93
CA ALA A 323 10.91 -13.63 12.91
C ALA A 323 9.42 -13.37 13.00
N GLN A 324 8.77 -13.24 11.85
CA GLN A 324 7.32 -13.26 11.71
C GLN A 324 6.99 -14.24 10.58
N PHE A 325 6.05 -15.12 10.82
CA PHE A 325 5.59 -16.07 9.80
C PHE A 325 4.12 -16.42 10.04
N GLY A 326 3.46 -16.87 9.01
CA GLY A 326 2.06 -17.23 9.11
C GLY A 326 1.50 -17.79 7.81
N VAL A 327 0.24 -18.18 7.91
CA VAL A 327 -0.56 -18.69 6.81
C VAL A 327 -1.84 -17.86 6.70
N LYS A 328 -2.20 -17.53 5.47
CA LYS A 328 -3.46 -16.85 5.13
C LYS A 328 -4.26 -17.72 4.19
N ALA A 329 -5.55 -17.86 4.45
CA ALA A 329 -6.49 -18.58 3.60
C ALA A 329 -7.68 -17.69 3.25
N LEU A 330 -8.11 -17.75 1.99
CA LEU A 330 -9.27 -17.04 1.46
C LEU A 330 -10.13 -18.00 0.64
N TYR A 331 -11.42 -17.93 0.86
CA TYR A 331 -12.45 -18.47 -0.01
C TYR A 331 -13.47 -17.38 -0.33
N GLU A 332 -13.80 -17.22 -1.60
CA GLU A 332 -14.84 -16.29 -2.03
C GLU A 332 -15.65 -16.90 -3.16
N ASP A 333 -16.97 -16.80 -3.05
CA ASP A 333 -17.92 -17.16 -4.08
C ASP A 333 -18.79 -15.96 -4.42
N ARG A 334 -18.96 -15.65 -5.71
CA ARG A 334 -19.74 -14.52 -6.23
C ARG A 334 -20.72 -14.97 -7.30
N ASN A 335 -21.94 -14.39 -7.27
CA ASN A 335 -23.00 -14.65 -8.23
C ASN A 335 -23.66 -13.32 -8.65
N GLY A 336 -23.28 -12.80 -9.81
CA GLY A 336 -23.82 -11.59 -10.43
C GLY A 336 -24.74 -11.92 -11.61
N GLY A 337 -25.17 -10.88 -12.34
CA GLY A 337 -25.99 -10.99 -13.54
C GLY A 337 -27.47 -10.71 -13.28
N GLN A 338 -28.33 -11.24 -14.12
CA GLN A 338 -29.78 -10.99 -14.05
C GLN A 338 -30.41 -11.51 -12.75
N LEU A 339 -31.51 -10.87 -12.36
CA LEU A 339 -32.32 -11.27 -11.20
C LEU A 339 -32.85 -12.67 -11.31
N SER A 340 -33.08 -13.33 -10.18
CA SER A 340 -33.61 -14.71 -10.11
C SER A 340 -34.97 -14.88 -10.78
N ARG A 341 -35.79 -13.82 -10.88
CA ARG A 341 -37.10 -13.82 -11.55
C ARG A 341 -37.04 -14.19 -13.04
N PHE A 342 -35.89 -14.08 -13.71
CA PHE A 342 -35.69 -14.46 -15.10
C PHE A 342 -35.46 -15.98 -15.30
N GLY A 343 -35.51 -16.77 -14.23
CA GLY A 343 -35.41 -18.24 -14.28
C GLY A 343 -34.02 -18.77 -14.54
N GLU A 344 -33.91 -20.01 -15.03
CA GLU A 344 -32.62 -20.69 -15.22
C GLU A 344 -31.87 -20.22 -16.46
N SER A 345 -32.56 -19.72 -17.48
CA SER A 345 -31.97 -19.21 -18.73
C SER A 345 -31.38 -17.80 -18.58
N ARG A 346 -31.38 -17.21 -17.37
CA ARG A 346 -30.84 -15.88 -17.12
C ARG A 346 -29.31 -15.79 -17.34
N TYR A 347 -28.85 -14.63 -17.75
CA TYR A 347 -27.42 -14.34 -17.75
C TYR A 347 -26.90 -14.34 -16.31
N SER A 348 -25.88 -15.13 -16.06
CA SER A 348 -25.24 -15.21 -14.74
C SER A 348 -23.72 -15.08 -14.85
N PHE A 349 -23.16 -14.32 -13.94
CA PHE A 349 -21.75 -14.30 -13.63
C PHE A 349 -21.51 -15.12 -12.38
N LEU A 350 -20.72 -16.16 -12.48
CA LEU A 350 -20.30 -16.97 -11.33
C LEU A 350 -18.78 -16.84 -11.20
N ASN A 351 -18.28 -16.70 -9.98
CA ASN A 351 -16.84 -16.69 -9.74
C ASN A 351 -16.51 -17.28 -8.37
N THR A 352 -15.68 -18.30 -8.35
CA THR A 352 -15.14 -18.89 -7.13
C THR A 352 -13.64 -18.65 -7.08
N THR A 353 -13.17 -18.08 -5.98
CA THR A 353 -11.74 -17.79 -5.73
C THR A 353 -11.28 -18.55 -4.49
N LYS A 354 -10.16 -19.26 -4.62
CA LYS A 354 -9.45 -19.93 -3.53
C LYS A 354 -8.01 -19.45 -3.50
N ARG A 355 -7.56 -19.01 -2.32
CA ARG A 355 -6.18 -18.54 -2.17
C ARG A 355 -5.59 -19.04 -0.85
N LEU A 356 -4.44 -19.66 -0.94
CA LEU A 356 -3.61 -20.03 0.20
C LEU A 356 -2.28 -19.31 0.09
N GLU A 357 -1.85 -18.68 1.17
CA GLU A 357 -0.62 -17.91 1.20
C GLU A 357 0.17 -18.23 2.47
N PHE A 358 1.46 -18.53 2.30
CA PHE A 358 2.44 -18.62 3.37
C PHE A 358 3.37 -17.43 3.29
N PHE A 359 3.74 -16.85 4.43
CA PHE A 359 4.75 -15.79 4.49
C PHE A 359 5.70 -15.99 5.66
N SER A 360 6.94 -15.56 5.48
CA SER A 360 7.96 -15.52 6.52
C SER A 360 8.84 -14.30 6.33
N LYS A 361 9.09 -13.58 7.42
CA LYS A 361 10.00 -12.44 7.49
C LYS A 361 10.93 -12.65 8.65
N THR A 362 12.20 -12.84 8.39
CA THR A 362 13.21 -13.07 9.42
C THR A 362 14.31 -12.02 9.32
N ALA A 363 14.84 -11.61 10.46
CA ALA A 363 15.92 -10.66 10.52
C ALA A 363 16.95 -11.04 11.58
N LYS A 364 18.22 -11.02 11.19
CA LYS A 364 19.36 -11.06 12.11
C LYS A 364 19.75 -9.65 12.46
N LEU A 365 19.72 -9.34 13.75
CA LEU A 365 20.07 -8.07 14.34
C LEU A 365 21.47 -8.15 14.95
N TYR A 366 22.17 -7.03 15.00
CA TYR A 366 23.51 -6.92 15.57
C TYR A 366 23.45 -5.88 16.69
N PRO A 367 23.24 -6.26 17.96
CA PRO A 367 23.04 -5.32 19.08
C PRO A 367 24.18 -4.29 19.22
N ASP A 368 25.43 -4.73 19.00
CA ASP A 368 26.60 -3.87 19.04
C ASP A 368 26.77 -2.96 17.81
N LYS A 369 25.99 -3.21 16.75
CA LYS A 369 26.01 -2.48 15.47
C LYS A 369 24.58 -2.31 14.94
N PRO A 370 23.74 -1.47 15.58
CA PRO A 370 22.29 -1.38 15.28
C PRO A 370 22.00 -0.89 13.85
N TYR A 371 22.98 -0.27 13.19
CA TYR A 371 22.93 0.09 11.77
C TYR A 371 23.08 -1.11 10.81
N LYS A 372 23.51 -2.28 11.32
CA LYS A 372 23.63 -3.54 10.54
C LYS A 372 22.38 -4.39 10.70
N GLY A 373 21.93 -4.95 9.60
CA GLY A 373 20.83 -5.90 9.59
C GLY A 373 20.90 -6.82 8.38
N LEU A 374 20.47 -8.06 8.55
CA LEU A 374 20.26 -9.00 7.46
C LEU A 374 18.82 -9.51 7.56
N GLY A 375 17.99 -9.20 6.57
CA GLY A 375 16.59 -9.60 6.51
C GLY A 375 16.32 -10.57 5.36
N LEU A 376 15.48 -11.58 5.59
CA LEU A 376 14.99 -12.49 4.57
C LEU A 376 13.46 -12.48 4.59
N ILE A 377 12.86 -12.20 3.44
CA ILE A 377 11.42 -12.30 3.19
C ILE A 377 11.20 -13.51 2.29
N LEU A 378 10.27 -14.38 2.67
CA LEU A 378 9.80 -15.50 1.86
C LEU A 378 8.27 -15.43 1.78
N ASN A 379 7.72 -15.68 0.60
CA ASN A 379 6.28 -15.77 0.39
C ASN A 379 5.99 -16.87 -0.65
N GLY A 380 4.98 -17.67 -0.35
CA GLY A 380 4.44 -18.68 -1.27
C GLY A 380 2.94 -18.48 -1.41
N VAL A 381 2.43 -18.49 -2.64
CA VAL A 381 1.00 -18.29 -2.94
C VAL A 381 0.52 -19.37 -3.87
N HIS A 382 -0.64 -19.92 -3.58
CA HIS A 382 -1.45 -20.71 -4.50
C HIS A 382 -2.82 -20.02 -4.65
N HIS A 383 -3.16 -19.62 -5.87
CA HIS A 383 -4.38 -18.91 -6.21
C HIS A 383 -5.09 -19.60 -7.36
N GLU A 384 -6.35 -19.94 -7.14
CA GLU A 384 -7.25 -20.49 -8.15
C GLU A 384 -8.48 -19.60 -8.28
N GLN A 385 -8.87 -19.33 -9.51
CA GLN A 385 -10.06 -18.58 -9.85
C GLN A 385 -10.79 -19.27 -10.99
N SER A 386 -12.03 -19.67 -10.76
CA SER A 386 -12.91 -20.24 -11.78
C SER A 386 -14.14 -19.35 -11.93
N ALA A 387 -14.39 -18.90 -13.16
CA ALA A 387 -15.52 -18.00 -13.44
C ALA A 387 -16.28 -18.41 -14.70
N ARG A 388 -17.51 -17.90 -14.81
CA ARG A 388 -18.35 -18.05 -15.99
C ARG A 388 -19.11 -16.76 -16.26
N PHE A 389 -18.99 -16.23 -17.45
CA PHE A 389 -19.68 -15.04 -17.95
C PHE A 389 -20.77 -15.47 -18.93
N GLY A 390 -22.02 -15.64 -18.47
CA GLY A 390 -23.04 -16.30 -19.26
C GLY A 390 -22.60 -17.72 -19.65
N PHE A 391 -22.28 -17.94 -20.95
CA PHE A 391 -21.76 -19.22 -21.44
C PHE A 391 -20.23 -19.28 -21.54
N ALA A 392 -19.52 -18.17 -21.36
CA ALA A 392 -18.07 -18.10 -21.52
C ALA A 392 -17.35 -18.51 -20.23
N PRO A 393 -16.63 -19.65 -20.20
CA PRO A 393 -15.84 -20.06 -19.05
C PRO A 393 -14.52 -19.32 -18.97
N TYR A 394 -14.03 -19.12 -17.75
CA TYR A 394 -12.69 -18.67 -17.41
C TYR A 394 -12.15 -19.50 -16.26
N ASP A 395 -10.95 -20.03 -16.41
CA ASP A 395 -10.21 -20.71 -15.37
C ASP A 395 -8.80 -20.15 -15.29
N GLY A 396 -8.38 -19.76 -14.10
CA GLY A 396 -7.07 -19.19 -13.82
C GLY A 396 -6.40 -19.87 -12.61
N ARG A 397 -5.12 -20.21 -12.73
CA ARG A 397 -4.29 -20.68 -11.65
C ARG A 397 -2.97 -19.92 -11.65
N GLN A 398 -2.57 -19.45 -10.47
CA GLN A 398 -1.27 -18.85 -10.24
C GLN A 398 -0.59 -19.49 -9.05
N GLN A 399 0.70 -19.82 -9.22
CA GLN A 399 1.58 -20.26 -8.15
C GLN A 399 2.77 -19.30 -8.07
N THR A 400 2.99 -18.69 -6.92
CA THR A 400 4.07 -17.73 -6.71
C THR A 400 5.02 -18.21 -5.63
N LEU A 401 6.32 -18.08 -5.88
CA LEU A 401 7.36 -18.12 -4.86
C LEU A 401 8.16 -16.82 -4.94
N TYR A 402 8.21 -16.10 -3.84
CA TYR A 402 8.98 -14.85 -3.72
C TYR A 402 9.98 -14.97 -2.58
N ALA A 403 11.23 -14.59 -2.85
CA ALA A 403 12.30 -14.49 -1.88
C ALA A 403 13.02 -13.15 -2.04
N ASN A 404 13.36 -12.48 -0.93
CA ASN A 404 14.11 -11.23 -0.93
C ASN A 404 15.05 -11.20 0.27
N LEU A 405 16.36 -11.30 0.02
CA LEU A 405 17.43 -11.20 1.02
C LEU A 405 18.00 -9.80 0.98
N ILE A 406 17.92 -9.08 2.09
CA ILE A 406 18.30 -7.66 2.22
C ILE A 406 19.38 -7.53 3.27
N TYR A 407 20.52 -6.98 2.90
CA TYR A 407 21.57 -6.55 3.82
C TYR A 407 21.59 -5.04 3.92
N GLN A 408 21.59 -4.53 5.15
CA GLN A 408 21.67 -3.09 5.45
C GLN A 408 22.92 -2.80 6.28
N THR A 409 23.58 -1.68 5.98
CA THR A 409 24.73 -1.18 6.73
C THR A 409 24.89 0.34 6.52
N ILE A 410 25.90 0.92 7.15
CA ILE A 410 26.36 2.30 6.88
C ILE A 410 27.78 2.26 6.28
N ILE A 411 28.16 3.33 5.58
CA ILE A 411 29.51 3.56 5.08
C ILE A 411 30.08 4.72 5.90
N ASP A 412 31.12 4.44 6.68
CA ASP A 412 31.80 5.38 7.56
C ASP A 412 30.91 5.90 8.69
N ASN A 413 29.84 6.65 8.42
CA ASN A 413 28.95 7.25 9.41
C ASN A 413 27.47 7.09 9.04
N THR A 414 26.57 7.50 9.94
CA THR A 414 25.11 7.35 9.78
C THR A 414 24.51 8.22 8.67
N ASN A 415 25.26 9.19 8.13
CA ASN A 415 24.80 9.98 6.99
C ASN A 415 24.81 9.18 5.68
N HIS A 416 25.54 8.06 5.65
CA HIS A 416 25.74 7.22 4.48
C HIS A 416 25.20 5.82 4.76
N SER A 417 23.93 5.57 4.50
CA SER A 417 23.36 4.24 4.63
C SER A 417 23.30 3.51 3.28
N PHE A 418 23.52 2.21 3.33
CA PHE A 418 23.57 1.35 2.17
C PHE A 418 22.74 0.10 2.40
N LYS A 419 21.90 -0.24 1.42
CA LYS A 419 21.14 -1.48 1.36
C LYS A 419 21.48 -2.20 0.07
N THR A 420 21.70 -3.50 0.15
CA THR A 420 21.89 -4.36 -1.03
C THR A 420 21.25 -5.71 -0.81
N GLY A 421 21.02 -6.43 -1.87
CA GLY A 421 20.44 -7.75 -1.73
C GLY A 421 20.21 -8.46 -3.04
N ILE A 422 19.64 -9.64 -2.89
CA ILE A 422 19.22 -10.51 -3.98
C ILE A 422 17.76 -10.84 -3.80
N SER A 423 17.03 -10.96 -4.90
CA SER A 423 15.64 -11.40 -4.89
C SER A 423 15.41 -12.48 -5.92
N TYR A 424 14.36 -13.24 -5.71
CA TYR A 424 13.89 -14.22 -6.66
C TYR A 424 12.37 -14.22 -6.70
N LEU A 425 11.80 -14.13 -7.88
CA LEU A 425 10.39 -14.29 -8.13
C LEU A 425 10.18 -15.42 -9.12
N LEU A 426 9.37 -16.39 -8.75
CA LEU A 426 8.86 -17.44 -9.61
C LEU A 426 7.34 -17.32 -9.63
N ASP A 427 6.78 -17.10 -10.82
CA ASP A 427 5.34 -17.13 -11.05
C ASP A 427 5.01 -18.14 -12.15
N ASP A 428 4.11 -19.06 -11.85
CA ASP A 428 3.54 -19.99 -12.81
C ASP A 428 2.07 -19.62 -13.03
N TYR A 429 1.73 -19.19 -14.24
CA TYR A 429 0.40 -18.82 -14.67
C TYR A 429 -0.18 -19.80 -15.65
N ASN A 430 -1.43 -20.14 -15.46
CA ASN A 430 -2.22 -20.91 -16.39
C ASN A 430 -3.62 -20.29 -16.43
N GLU A 431 -4.00 -19.69 -17.56
CA GLU A 431 -5.30 -19.05 -17.76
C GLU A 431 -5.96 -19.59 -19.02
N THR A 432 -7.25 -19.85 -18.94
CA THR A 432 -8.08 -20.24 -20.08
C THR A 432 -9.33 -19.37 -20.10
N TYR A 433 -9.56 -18.65 -21.18
CA TYR A 433 -10.81 -17.94 -21.43
C TYR A 433 -11.43 -18.44 -22.74
N LYS A 434 -12.62 -19.05 -22.66
CA LYS A 434 -13.23 -19.75 -23.80
C LYS A 434 -12.24 -20.78 -24.39
N THR A 435 -11.77 -20.52 -25.61
CA THR A 435 -10.81 -21.36 -26.33
C THR A 435 -9.38 -20.80 -26.31
N ILE A 436 -9.18 -19.62 -25.73
CA ILE A 436 -7.86 -18.98 -25.65
C ILE A 436 -7.16 -19.48 -24.39
N HIS A 437 -6.04 -20.16 -24.56
CA HIS A 437 -5.21 -20.68 -23.49
C HIS A 437 -3.89 -19.93 -23.44
N THR A 438 -3.52 -19.44 -22.26
CA THR A 438 -2.24 -18.79 -21.98
C THR A 438 -1.57 -19.46 -20.78
N ALA A 439 -0.37 -19.94 -20.98
CA ALA A 439 0.44 -20.50 -19.90
C ALA A 439 1.85 -19.92 -19.99
N ARG A 440 2.39 -19.52 -18.84
CA ARG A 440 3.78 -19.04 -18.76
C ARG A 440 4.36 -19.21 -17.37
N THR A 441 5.63 -19.48 -17.32
CA THR A 441 6.42 -19.52 -16.09
C THR A 441 7.46 -18.41 -16.15
N GLU A 442 7.35 -17.47 -15.24
CA GLU A 442 8.28 -16.34 -15.06
C GLU A 442 9.27 -16.67 -13.95
N SER A 443 10.56 -16.70 -14.26
CA SER A 443 11.66 -16.88 -13.31
C SER A 443 12.55 -15.65 -13.38
N VAL A 444 12.58 -14.89 -12.27
CA VAL A 444 13.18 -13.54 -12.25
C VAL A 444 14.13 -13.40 -11.05
N PRO A 445 15.36 -13.95 -11.12
CA PRO A 445 16.40 -13.58 -10.17
C PRO A 445 16.79 -12.12 -10.38
N GLY A 446 17.05 -11.40 -9.28
CA GLY A 446 17.43 -9.99 -9.33
C GLY A 446 18.46 -9.63 -8.27
N VAL A 447 19.25 -8.62 -8.56
CA VAL A 447 20.20 -7.99 -7.62
C VAL A 447 19.92 -6.50 -7.54
N PHE A 448 20.08 -5.92 -6.35
CA PHE A 448 19.83 -4.49 -6.15
C PHE A 448 20.79 -3.88 -5.15
N ALA A 449 20.97 -2.57 -5.31
CA ALA A 449 21.70 -1.73 -4.36
C ALA A 449 21.00 -0.38 -4.25
N GLU A 450 20.90 0.15 -3.03
CA GLU A 450 20.33 1.45 -2.72
C GLU A 450 21.23 2.17 -1.72
N TYR A 451 21.62 3.36 -2.08
CA TYR A 451 22.42 4.24 -1.26
C TYR A 451 21.60 5.45 -0.83
N THR A 452 21.66 5.77 0.46
CA THR A 452 21.00 6.94 1.03
C THR A 452 22.05 7.85 1.65
N TYR A 453 22.07 9.10 1.19
CA TYR A 453 22.86 10.19 1.78
C TYR A 453 21.95 11.15 2.52
N VAL A 454 22.28 11.43 3.77
CA VAL A 454 21.54 12.39 4.61
C VAL A 454 22.52 13.48 5.05
N TYR A 455 22.32 14.69 4.57
CA TYR A 455 22.89 15.87 5.18
C TYR A 455 21.86 16.40 6.19
N PRO A 456 22.15 16.35 7.49
CA PRO A 456 21.17 16.61 8.53
C PRO A 456 20.37 17.89 8.30
N ASP A 457 19.07 17.81 8.54
CA ASP A 457 18.07 18.87 8.44
C ASP A 457 17.92 19.54 7.06
N LYS A 458 18.74 19.21 6.06
CA LYS A 458 18.76 19.93 4.80
C LYS A 458 18.51 19.08 3.57
N LEU A 459 19.20 17.94 3.43
CA LEU A 459 19.19 17.16 2.20
C LEU A 459 19.11 15.67 2.50
N THR A 460 18.23 14.97 1.82
CA THR A 460 18.25 13.52 1.72
C THR A 460 18.23 13.11 0.26
N LEU A 461 19.20 12.30 -0.15
CA LEU A 461 19.31 11.71 -1.47
C LEU A 461 19.22 10.19 -1.35
N VAL A 462 18.36 9.55 -2.15
CA VAL A 462 18.33 8.10 -2.31
C VAL A 462 18.57 7.77 -3.76
N ALA A 463 19.63 7.02 -4.04
CA ALA A 463 19.94 6.51 -5.38
C ALA A 463 19.96 4.99 -5.34
N GLY A 464 19.16 4.36 -6.16
CA GLY A 464 19.04 2.91 -6.24
C GLY A 464 19.12 2.39 -7.67
N GLY A 465 19.66 1.20 -7.82
CA GLY A 465 19.67 0.44 -9.07
C GLY A 465 19.36 -1.02 -8.82
N ARG A 466 18.60 -1.60 -9.73
CA ARG A 466 18.22 -2.99 -9.69
C ARG A 466 18.36 -3.60 -11.08
N VAL A 467 18.88 -4.81 -11.15
CA VAL A 467 18.98 -5.61 -12.38
C VAL A 467 18.23 -6.93 -12.14
N ASP A 468 17.26 -7.20 -12.99
CA ASP A 468 16.43 -8.40 -12.97
C ASP A 468 16.63 -9.21 -14.25
N PHE A 469 16.92 -10.50 -14.12
CA PHE A 469 17.18 -11.40 -15.23
C PHE A 469 15.92 -12.24 -15.50
N HIS A 470 15.06 -11.71 -16.36
CA HIS A 470 13.79 -12.35 -16.67
C HIS A 470 13.99 -13.44 -17.74
N ASN A 471 13.58 -14.66 -17.46
CA ASN A 471 13.78 -15.81 -18.36
C ASN A 471 13.12 -15.63 -19.76
N LEU A 472 11.99 -14.92 -19.84
CA LEU A 472 11.26 -14.71 -21.10
C LEU A 472 11.62 -13.39 -21.81
N TYR A 473 12.00 -12.36 -21.03
CA TYR A 473 12.13 -10.99 -21.57
C TYR A 473 13.54 -10.41 -21.37
N GLY A 474 14.51 -11.24 -20.98
CA GLY A 474 15.91 -10.83 -20.83
C GLY A 474 16.17 -9.90 -19.65
N THR A 475 17.30 -9.23 -19.70
CA THR A 475 17.77 -8.40 -18.59
C THR A 475 17.05 -7.05 -18.55
N GLN A 476 16.51 -6.69 -17.38
CA GLN A 476 15.83 -5.43 -17.13
C GLN A 476 16.60 -4.62 -16.08
N PHE A 477 16.91 -3.36 -16.38
CA PHE A 477 17.54 -2.43 -15.45
C PHE A 477 16.54 -1.39 -14.95
N THR A 478 16.45 -1.23 -13.62
CA THR A 478 15.49 -0.35 -12.95
C THR A 478 16.23 0.65 -12.05
N PRO A 479 16.68 1.81 -12.58
CA PRO A 479 17.27 2.89 -11.78
C PRO A 479 16.18 3.73 -11.13
N ARG A 480 16.44 4.23 -9.91
CA ARG A 480 15.56 5.14 -9.16
C ARG A 480 16.36 6.17 -8.39
N LEU A 481 15.86 7.39 -8.36
CA LEU A 481 16.46 8.52 -7.66
C LEU A 481 15.36 9.29 -6.92
N HIS A 482 15.62 9.61 -5.65
CA HIS A 482 14.75 10.45 -4.84
C HIS A 482 15.59 11.50 -4.14
N LEU A 483 15.14 12.73 -4.21
CA LEU A 483 15.75 13.89 -3.58
C LEU A 483 14.73 14.57 -2.68
N LYS A 484 15.12 14.88 -1.46
CA LYS A 484 14.37 15.75 -0.56
C LYS A 484 15.28 16.87 -0.11
N TYR A 485 14.85 18.11 -0.28
CA TYR A 485 15.57 19.30 0.16
C TYR A 485 14.66 20.16 1.04
N ASN A 486 15.07 20.41 2.28
CA ASN A 486 14.37 21.29 3.18
C ASN A 486 14.82 22.72 2.93
N LEU A 487 13.94 23.54 2.36
CA LEU A 487 14.15 24.97 2.16
C LEU A 487 14.17 25.71 3.50
N SER A 488 13.34 25.25 4.43
CA SER A 488 13.29 25.64 5.84
C SER A 488 12.72 24.47 6.67
N ASP A 489 12.63 24.63 7.99
CA ASP A 489 12.03 23.62 8.88
C ASP A 489 10.59 23.27 8.52
N ASN A 490 9.90 24.18 7.86
CA ASN A 490 8.48 24.05 7.49
C ASN A 490 8.25 23.75 6.01
N VAL A 491 9.25 23.95 5.14
CA VAL A 491 9.11 23.84 3.69
C VAL A 491 10.09 22.80 3.15
N ALA A 492 9.53 21.76 2.52
CA ALA A 492 10.31 20.71 1.88
C ALA A 492 9.96 20.57 0.40
N LEU A 493 10.98 20.53 -0.44
CA LEU A 493 10.91 20.21 -1.86
C LEU A 493 11.35 18.75 -2.06
N ARG A 494 10.63 17.99 -2.87
CA ARG A 494 11.03 16.64 -3.27
C ARG A 494 11.04 16.52 -4.78
N ALA A 495 11.96 15.72 -5.29
CA ALA A 495 12.01 15.32 -6.70
C ALA A 495 12.27 13.82 -6.78
N SER A 496 11.71 13.19 -7.79
CA SER A 496 11.90 11.75 -8.04
C SER A 496 11.99 11.46 -9.53
N ALA A 497 12.77 10.46 -9.89
CA ALA A 497 12.85 9.88 -11.22
C ALA A 497 13.10 8.38 -11.10
N GLY A 498 12.37 7.57 -11.87
CA GLY A 498 12.59 6.13 -11.83
C GLY A 498 11.96 5.39 -12.99
N ARG A 499 12.59 4.27 -13.34
CA ARG A 499 12.07 3.31 -14.32
C ARG A 499 11.42 2.15 -13.58
N GLY A 500 10.29 1.67 -14.11
CA GLY A 500 9.63 0.44 -13.67
C GLY A 500 9.23 -0.41 -14.86
N PHE A 501 9.03 -1.71 -14.63
CA PHE A 501 8.47 -2.62 -15.63
C PHE A 501 7.57 -3.67 -14.98
N ARG A 502 6.69 -4.29 -15.77
CA ARG A 502 5.83 -5.40 -15.36
C ARG A 502 5.40 -6.24 -16.57
N VAL A 503 4.99 -7.45 -16.33
CA VAL A 503 4.40 -8.31 -17.38
C VAL A 503 2.87 -8.24 -17.24
N PRO A 504 2.13 -7.90 -18.32
CA PRO A 504 0.67 -7.79 -18.26
C PRO A 504 -0.01 -9.16 -18.25
N ASN A 505 -1.18 -9.23 -17.56
CA ASN A 505 -2.10 -10.36 -17.57
C ASN A 505 -3.42 -9.92 -18.25
N PRO A 506 -3.57 -10.11 -19.56
CA PRO A 506 -4.63 -9.45 -20.35
C PRO A 506 -6.03 -9.79 -19.85
N PHE A 507 -6.31 -11.03 -19.45
CA PHE A 507 -7.64 -11.43 -18.98
C PHE A 507 -7.88 -11.04 -17.52
N ALA A 508 -7.00 -11.45 -16.62
CA ALA A 508 -7.17 -11.17 -15.20
C ALA A 508 -7.23 -9.67 -14.86
N GLU A 509 -6.46 -8.82 -15.55
CA GLU A 509 -6.44 -7.38 -15.31
C GLU A 509 -7.62 -6.62 -15.96
N ASN A 510 -8.29 -7.25 -16.91
CA ASN A 510 -9.38 -6.65 -17.69
C ASN A 510 -10.68 -7.48 -17.59
N PHE A 511 -10.86 -8.13 -16.45
CA PHE A 511 -11.94 -9.06 -16.17
C PHE A 511 -13.33 -8.45 -16.40
N GLY A 512 -13.50 -7.16 -16.08
CA GLY A 512 -14.75 -6.44 -16.27
C GLY A 512 -15.18 -6.37 -17.75
N TYR A 513 -14.26 -6.25 -18.69
CA TYR A 513 -14.60 -6.23 -20.13
C TYR A 513 -15.04 -7.60 -20.67
N LEU A 514 -14.77 -8.68 -19.95
CA LEU A 514 -15.23 -10.01 -20.31
C LEU A 514 -16.75 -10.22 -20.04
N VAL A 515 -17.37 -9.32 -19.27
CA VAL A 515 -18.82 -9.28 -19.05
C VAL A 515 -19.50 -8.59 -20.25
N SER A 516 -19.27 -9.14 -21.42
CA SER A 516 -19.81 -8.61 -22.67
C SER A 516 -19.87 -9.70 -23.74
N SER A 517 -20.59 -9.42 -24.83
CA SER A 517 -20.59 -10.24 -26.05
C SER A 517 -19.44 -9.91 -27.01
N ARG A 518 -18.48 -9.05 -26.60
CA ARG A 518 -17.33 -8.66 -27.42
C ARG A 518 -16.51 -9.89 -27.81
N THR A 519 -16.09 -9.93 -29.08
CA THR A 519 -15.09 -10.89 -29.53
C THR A 519 -13.71 -10.43 -29.08
N VAL A 520 -12.97 -11.30 -28.39
CA VAL A 520 -11.65 -10.98 -27.83
C VAL A 520 -10.56 -11.41 -28.78
N TYR A 521 -9.64 -10.48 -29.07
CA TYR A 521 -8.50 -10.69 -29.94
C TYR A 521 -7.18 -10.38 -29.22
N LEU A 522 -6.33 -11.37 -29.09
CA LEU A 522 -4.92 -11.19 -28.74
C LEU A 522 -4.11 -11.11 -30.04
N LYS A 523 -3.74 -9.90 -30.47
CA LYS A 523 -3.21 -9.66 -31.82
C LYS A 523 -1.76 -10.07 -32.01
N GLU A 524 -1.00 -10.08 -30.93
CA GLU A 524 0.43 -10.39 -30.96
C GLU A 524 0.91 -10.87 -29.58
N ALA A 525 2.13 -11.40 -29.52
CA ALA A 525 2.78 -11.72 -28.26
C ALA A 525 3.01 -10.45 -27.43
N LEU A 526 2.50 -10.42 -26.21
CA LEU A 526 2.62 -9.27 -25.34
C LEU A 526 4.04 -9.15 -24.77
N ARG A 527 4.54 -7.92 -24.75
CA ARG A 527 5.84 -7.56 -24.18
C ARG A 527 5.66 -6.92 -22.81
N PRO A 528 6.70 -6.91 -21.96
CA PRO A 528 6.63 -6.18 -20.69
C PRO A 528 6.28 -4.73 -20.90
N GLU A 529 5.42 -4.22 -20.05
CA GLU A 529 5.14 -2.81 -19.94
C GLU A 529 6.30 -2.12 -19.23
N VAL A 530 6.76 -1.00 -19.77
CA VAL A 530 7.93 -0.26 -19.27
C VAL A 530 7.61 1.21 -19.26
N SER A 531 7.89 1.87 -18.12
CA SER A 531 7.70 3.32 -18.02
C SER A 531 8.80 4.01 -17.24
N TRP A 532 8.94 5.31 -17.49
CA TRP A 532 9.64 6.26 -16.65
C TRP A 532 8.65 7.16 -15.95
N ASN A 533 8.81 7.30 -14.64
CA ASN A 533 8.06 8.24 -13.81
C ASN A 533 8.97 9.35 -13.31
N TYR A 534 8.50 10.59 -13.39
CA TYR A 534 9.15 11.79 -12.87
C TYR A 534 8.18 12.52 -11.97
N GLY A 535 8.64 13.00 -10.83
CA GLY A 535 7.80 13.70 -9.87
C GLY A 535 8.52 14.85 -9.18
N VAL A 536 7.77 15.90 -8.90
CA VAL A 536 8.18 17.00 -8.02
C VAL A 536 7.06 17.32 -7.05
N SER A 537 7.41 17.64 -5.80
CA SER A 537 6.40 18.04 -4.81
C SER A 537 6.96 19.08 -3.86
N LEU A 538 6.09 19.99 -3.44
CA LEU A 538 6.33 21.00 -2.41
C LEU A 538 5.36 20.74 -1.25
N THR A 539 5.90 20.70 -0.04
CA THR A 539 5.12 20.64 1.21
C THR A 539 5.48 21.81 2.10
N ASN A 540 4.47 22.47 2.67
CA ASN A 540 4.67 23.58 3.60
C ASN A 540 3.73 23.40 4.80
N ASP A 541 4.29 23.53 6.01
CA ASP A 541 3.53 23.64 7.23
C ASP A 541 3.55 25.05 7.74
N PHE A 542 2.40 25.50 8.16
CA PHE A 542 2.20 26.85 8.66
C PHE A 542 1.15 26.85 9.77
N GLN A 543 0.85 28.01 10.29
CA GLN A 543 -0.21 28.16 11.28
C GLN A 543 -1.26 29.13 10.77
N VAL A 544 -2.53 28.75 10.96
CA VAL A 544 -3.69 29.61 10.71
C VAL A 544 -4.43 29.77 12.04
N PHE A 545 -4.63 30.98 12.50
CA PHE A 545 -5.23 31.30 13.81
C PHE A 545 -4.55 30.55 14.98
N GLY A 546 -3.22 30.43 14.95
CA GLY A 546 -2.43 29.73 15.96
C GLY A 546 -2.63 28.20 15.97
N LYS A 547 -3.21 27.62 14.92
CA LYS A 547 -3.41 26.18 14.73
C LYS A 547 -2.61 25.68 13.54
N LYS A 548 -2.22 24.41 13.60
CA LYS A 548 -1.46 23.75 12.54
C LYS A 548 -2.27 23.66 11.25
N ALA A 549 -1.64 24.04 10.16
CA ALA A 549 -2.12 23.89 8.80
C ALA A 549 -0.98 23.31 7.94
N SER A 550 -1.34 22.60 6.88
CA SER A 550 -0.37 22.13 5.89
C SER A 550 -0.89 22.34 4.47
N PHE A 551 0.03 22.64 3.59
CA PHE A 551 -0.19 22.76 2.15
C PHE A 551 0.74 21.75 1.45
N SER A 552 0.23 21.06 0.45
CA SER A 552 1.05 20.25 -0.44
C SER A 552 0.62 20.45 -1.90
N MET A 553 1.60 20.45 -2.76
CA MET A 553 1.41 20.49 -4.21
C MET A 553 2.37 19.49 -4.84
N ASP A 554 1.88 18.70 -5.78
CA ASP A 554 2.70 17.73 -6.49
C ASP A 554 2.33 17.65 -7.98
N TYR A 555 3.34 17.34 -8.79
CA TYR A 555 3.21 17.04 -10.19
C TYR A 555 3.99 15.78 -10.50
N HIS A 556 3.35 14.83 -11.18
CA HIS A 556 3.98 13.59 -11.66
C HIS A 556 3.70 13.39 -13.14
N ARG A 557 4.69 12.89 -13.85
CA ARG A 557 4.58 12.47 -15.25
C ARG A 557 5.10 11.05 -15.41
N THR A 558 4.28 10.18 -15.99
CA THR A 558 4.67 8.82 -16.39
C THR A 558 4.66 8.73 -17.90
N ASN A 559 5.78 8.34 -18.51
CA ASN A 559 5.90 8.07 -19.94
C ASN A 559 6.11 6.57 -20.17
N PHE A 560 5.29 5.96 -21.00
CA PHE A 560 5.43 4.55 -21.37
C PHE A 560 6.36 4.39 -22.57
N GLN A 561 7.29 3.43 -22.47
CA GLN A 561 8.09 2.93 -23.57
C GLN A 561 7.38 1.78 -24.29
N ASN A 562 6.68 0.94 -23.51
CA ASN A 562 5.72 -0.05 -23.96
C ASN A 562 4.59 -0.17 -22.94
N GLN A 563 3.39 -0.46 -23.41
CA GLN A 563 2.18 -0.61 -22.60
C GLN A 563 1.23 -1.58 -23.29
N LEU A 564 0.48 -2.38 -22.51
CA LEU A 564 -0.67 -3.11 -23.03
C LEU A 564 -1.75 -2.11 -23.42
N VAL A 565 -2.12 -2.10 -24.68
CA VAL A 565 -3.30 -1.37 -25.15
C VAL A 565 -4.50 -2.31 -25.07
N VAL A 566 -5.50 -1.88 -24.30
CA VAL A 566 -6.80 -2.51 -24.18
C VAL A 566 -7.77 -1.65 -24.97
N ASP A 567 -8.03 -2.06 -26.19
CA ASP A 567 -8.79 -1.27 -27.16
C ASP A 567 -10.23 -1.78 -27.23
N ILE A 568 -11.15 -0.93 -26.79
CA ILE A 568 -12.59 -1.14 -26.77
C ILE A 568 -13.33 -0.09 -27.63
N GLU A 569 -12.61 0.65 -28.50
CA GLU A 569 -13.21 1.66 -29.38
C GLU A 569 -14.23 1.04 -30.36
N HIS A 570 -13.98 -0.19 -30.78
CA HIS A 570 -14.98 -0.93 -31.55
C HIS A 570 -16.06 -1.52 -30.65
N PRO A 571 -17.37 -1.29 -30.90
CA PRO A 571 -18.45 -1.67 -29.99
C PRO A 571 -18.61 -3.18 -29.69
N ARG A 572 -18.14 -4.05 -30.62
CA ARG A 572 -18.31 -5.51 -30.52
C ARG A 572 -17.02 -6.28 -30.39
N GLU A 573 -15.90 -5.59 -30.24
CA GLU A 573 -14.58 -6.20 -30.23
C GLU A 573 -13.73 -5.66 -29.09
N LEU A 574 -12.85 -6.49 -28.57
CA LEU A 574 -11.86 -6.17 -27.53
C LEU A 574 -10.51 -6.64 -28.04
N TYR A 575 -9.61 -5.70 -28.23
CA TYR A 575 -8.27 -5.99 -28.73
C TYR A 575 -7.22 -5.79 -27.66
N PHE A 576 -6.26 -6.71 -27.61
CA PHE A 576 -5.05 -6.64 -26.80
C PHE A 576 -3.83 -6.61 -27.71
N TYR A 577 -3.02 -5.55 -27.63
CA TYR A 577 -1.79 -5.38 -28.41
C TYR A 577 -0.78 -4.48 -27.67
N ASN A 578 0.49 -4.49 -28.12
CA ASN A 578 1.52 -3.64 -27.58
C ASN A 578 1.40 -2.21 -28.11
N LEU A 579 1.73 -1.23 -27.28
CA LEU A 579 1.76 0.19 -27.64
C LEU A 579 2.67 0.43 -28.84
N GLN A 580 2.18 1.20 -29.84
CA GLN A 580 2.94 1.55 -31.04
C GLN A 580 3.33 3.03 -31.06
N GLY A 581 2.57 3.92 -30.42
CA GLY A 581 2.85 5.35 -30.36
C GLY A 581 3.05 5.87 -28.94
N PRO A 582 2.93 7.19 -28.71
CA PRO A 582 3.10 7.77 -27.40
C PRO A 582 1.98 7.37 -26.44
N SER A 583 2.35 7.15 -25.17
CA SER A 583 1.42 7.02 -24.05
C SER A 583 2.01 7.67 -22.81
N PHE A 584 1.20 8.50 -22.14
CA PHE A 584 1.64 9.20 -20.93
C PHE A 584 0.50 9.53 -19.98
N ALA A 585 0.86 9.78 -18.72
CA ALA A 585 -0.02 10.30 -17.70
C ALA A 585 0.63 11.49 -16.98
N ASN A 586 -0.04 12.64 -17.00
CA ASN A 586 0.28 13.79 -16.18
C ASN A 586 -0.71 13.85 -15.02
N SER A 587 -0.20 14.04 -13.81
CA SER A 587 -0.99 14.19 -12.58
C SER A 587 -0.54 15.42 -11.83
N PHE A 588 -1.44 16.35 -11.57
CA PHE A 588 -1.25 17.49 -10.71
C PHE A 588 -2.22 17.44 -9.54
N GLN A 589 -1.76 17.66 -8.31
CA GLN A 589 -2.60 17.70 -7.12
C GLN A 589 -2.18 18.84 -6.21
N VAL A 590 -3.17 19.49 -5.62
CA VAL A 590 -3.01 20.45 -4.51
C VAL A 590 -3.88 19.99 -3.37
N GLU A 591 -3.35 20.06 -2.16
CA GLU A 591 -4.04 19.67 -0.94
C GLU A 591 -3.74 20.66 0.18
N VAL A 592 -4.78 21.04 0.93
CA VAL A 592 -4.71 21.88 2.12
C VAL A 592 -5.39 21.15 3.27
N ASN A 593 -4.69 21.05 4.40
CA ASN A 593 -5.24 20.55 5.64
C ASN A 593 -5.19 21.67 6.68
N VAL A 594 -6.31 21.95 7.34
CA VAL A 594 -6.41 22.98 8.37
C VAL A 594 -7.19 22.46 9.57
N GLN A 595 -6.82 22.93 10.76
CA GLN A 595 -7.57 22.72 11.99
C GLN A 595 -8.03 24.08 12.52
N PRO A 596 -9.15 24.67 12.02
CA PRO A 596 -9.54 26.04 12.37
C PRO A 596 -9.84 26.17 13.86
N VAL A 597 -10.46 25.17 14.46
CA VAL A 597 -10.69 25.08 15.90
C VAL A 597 -10.24 23.70 16.42
N LYS A 598 -9.98 23.60 17.72
CA LYS A 598 -9.54 22.33 18.33
C LYS A 598 -10.50 21.20 17.98
N ARG A 599 -9.95 20.07 17.44
CA ARG A 599 -10.69 18.86 17.07
C ARG A 599 -11.61 18.98 15.85
N PHE A 600 -11.56 20.06 15.12
CA PHE A 600 -12.23 20.21 13.85
C PHE A 600 -11.20 20.26 12.72
N ASP A 601 -11.11 19.18 11.96
CA ASP A 601 -10.17 19.03 10.88
C ASP A 601 -10.88 19.19 9.53
N ILE A 602 -10.30 19.97 8.64
CA ILE A 602 -10.79 20.16 7.26
C ILE A 602 -9.64 19.82 6.32
N LYS A 603 -9.93 18.98 5.33
CA LYS A 603 -9.06 18.67 4.20
C LYS A 603 -9.75 19.08 2.92
N ALA A 604 -9.08 19.88 2.09
CA ALA A 604 -9.52 20.24 0.75
C ALA A 604 -8.45 19.85 -0.24
N ALA A 605 -8.84 19.18 -1.32
CA ALA A 605 -7.91 18.78 -2.37
C ALA A 605 -8.53 18.95 -3.75
N TYR A 606 -7.69 19.36 -4.70
CA TYR A 606 -8.00 19.38 -6.13
C TYR A 606 -6.95 18.56 -6.89
N ARG A 607 -7.41 17.77 -7.86
CA ARG A 607 -6.56 16.92 -8.69
C ARG A 607 -6.95 17.07 -10.15
N LEU A 608 -5.94 17.20 -11.02
CA LEU A 608 -6.05 17.29 -12.47
C LEU A 608 -5.24 16.18 -13.11
N PHE A 609 -5.85 15.44 -14.06
CA PHE A 609 -5.20 14.43 -14.88
C PHE A 609 -5.26 14.78 -16.38
N ASP A 610 -4.14 14.57 -17.09
CA ASP A 610 -4.10 14.47 -18.54
C ASP A 610 -3.42 13.15 -18.92
N VAL A 611 -4.24 12.14 -19.16
CA VAL A 611 -3.79 10.79 -19.50
C VAL A 611 -4.16 10.49 -20.93
N ARG A 612 -3.16 10.18 -21.78
CA ARG A 612 -3.37 9.88 -23.19
C ARG A 612 -2.65 8.61 -23.58
N GLN A 613 -3.23 7.88 -24.49
CA GLN A 613 -2.70 6.64 -25.05
C GLN A 613 -2.97 6.58 -26.55
N SER A 614 -1.96 6.18 -27.31
CA SER A 614 -2.14 5.88 -28.73
C SER A 614 -2.98 4.62 -28.91
N MET A 615 -4.02 4.72 -29.74
CA MET A 615 -4.98 3.67 -30.07
C MET A 615 -5.18 3.61 -31.58
N GLY A 616 -5.70 2.50 -32.10
CA GLY A 616 -5.94 2.25 -33.51
C GLY A 616 -4.78 1.57 -34.24
N GLY A 617 -3.74 1.10 -33.51
CA GLY A 617 -2.51 0.50 -34.04
C GLY A 617 -2.71 -0.41 -35.26
N PRO A 618 -3.00 -1.73 -35.10
CA PRO A 618 -3.03 -2.63 -36.25
C PRO A 618 -4.24 -2.50 -37.19
N PHE A 619 -5.19 -1.60 -36.94
CA PHE A 619 -6.51 -1.54 -37.62
C PHE A 619 -6.88 -0.20 -38.25
N GLY A 620 -6.10 0.82 -38.03
CA GLY A 620 -6.38 2.17 -38.56
C GLY A 620 -5.26 3.17 -38.30
N GLU A 621 -5.54 4.44 -38.55
CA GLU A 621 -4.61 5.51 -38.20
C GLU A 621 -4.43 5.59 -36.69
N GLU A 622 -3.18 5.54 -36.25
CA GLU A 622 -2.80 5.74 -34.88
C GLU A 622 -3.24 7.13 -34.39
N ARG A 623 -4.04 7.19 -33.34
CA ARG A 623 -4.52 8.43 -32.74
C ARG A 623 -4.19 8.47 -31.25
N LEU A 624 -3.60 9.57 -30.82
CA LEU A 624 -3.36 9.84 -29.39
C LEU A 624 -4.64 10.37 -28.74
N LEU A 625 -5.34 9.50 -28.02
CA LEU A 625 -6.64 9.79 -27.43
C LEU A 625 -6.56 9.92 -25.89
N PRO A 626 -7.42 10.74 -25.26
CA PRO A 626 -7.60 10.71 -23.81
C PRO A 626 -8.00 9.31 -23.36
N LYS A 627 -7.40 8.82 -22.28
CA LYS A 627 -7.71 7.49 -21.71
C LYS A 627 -9.16 7.45 -21.24
N MET A 628 -9.91 6.41 -21.65
CA MET A 628 -11.30 6.21 -21.21
C MET A 628 -11.39 5.96 -19.71
N MET A 629 -12.55 6.29 -19.13
CA MET A 629 -12.91 6.09 -17.71
C MET A 629 -11.98 6.80 -16.72
N VAL A 630 -11.15 7.74 -17.18
CA VAL A 630 -10.32 8.60 -16.35
C VAL A 630 -10.95 9.99 -16.25
N SER A 631 -11.38 10.37 -15.03
CA SER A 631 -11.87 11.72 -14.76
C SER A 631 -10.72 12.71 -14.81
N ARG A 632 -10.85 13.76 -15.62
CA ARG A 632 -9.83 14.81 -15.73
C ARG A 632 -9.65 15.55 -14.41
N ASP A 633 -10.74 15.94 -13.78
CA ASP A 633 -10.76 16.76 -12.59
C ASP A 633 -11.40 16.01 -11.42
N ARG A 634 -10.90 16.23 -10.21
CA ARG A 634 -11.54 15.74 -8.98
C ARG A 634 -11.33 16.76 -7.86
N VAL A 635 -12.40 17.05 -7.12
CA VAL A 635 -12.36 17.81 -5.87
C VAL A 635 -12.74 16.90 -4.72
N LEU A 636 -12.05 17.02 -3.60
CA LEU A 636 -12.36 16.32 -2.36
C LEU A 636 -12.39 17.34 -1.21
N LEU A 637 -13.48 17.32 -0.44
CA LEU A 637 -13.61 18.05 0.82
C LEU A 637 -13.93 17.02 1.91
N ASN A 638 -13.09 16.95 2.92
CA ASN A 638 -13.34 16.12 4.11
C ASN A 638 -13.39 17.01 5.35
N ALA A 639 -14.40 16.84 6.18
CA ALA A 639 -14.55 17.54 7.46
C ALA A 639 -14.77 16.49 8.56
N GLY A 640 -14.01 16.62 9.65
CA GLY A 640 -14.11 15.74 10.80
C GLY A 640 -14.15 16.53 12.10
N TYR A 641 -15.11 16.25 12.98
CA TYR A 641 -15.24 16.87 14.28
C TYR A 641 -15.35 15.82 15.40
N ALA A 642 -14.52 15.93 16.42
CA ALA A 642 -14.54 15.02 17.56
C ALA A 642 -14.83 15.78 18.85
N LEU A 643 -15.82 15.33 19.63
CA LEU A 643 -16.08 15.85 20.98
C LEU A 643 -14.96 15.43 21.96
N PRO A 644 -14.84 16.10 23.14
CA PRO A 644 -13.88 15.74 24.15
C PRO A 644 -13.90 14.24 24.48
N TYR A 645 -12.68 13.66 24.64
CA TYR A 645 -12.45 12.23 24.87
C TYR A 645 -12.92 11.32 23.73
N ASP A 646 -13.10 11.86 22.50
CA ASP A 646 -13.59 11.15 21.32
C ASP A 646 -14.94 10.43 21.52
N LYS A 647 -15.78 10.94 22.47
CA LYS A 647 -17.08 10.32 22.78
C LYS A 647 -17.99 10.26 21.57
N TRP A 648 -18.02 11.35 20.79
CA TRP A 648 -18.74 11.44 19.53
C TRP A 648 -17.79 11.95 18.46
N LYS A 649 -17.85 11.34 17.29
CA LYS A 649 -17.11 11.72 16.09
C LYS A 649 -18.08 11.89 14.93
N PHE A 650 -17.94 12.97 14.19
CA PHE A 650 -18.70 13.31 13.02
C PHE A 650 -17.71 13.46 11.87
N ASP A 651 -17.89 12.70 10.82
CA ASP A 651 -17.04 12.74 9.64
C ASP A 651 -17.90 12.84 8.39
N ALA A 652 -17.53 13.73 7.44
CA ALA A 652 -18.20 13.87 6.16
C ALA A 652 -17.16 14.08 5.06
N THR A 653 -17.38 13.44 3.91
CA THR A 653 -16.54 13.57 2.73
C THR A 653 -17.40 13.84 1.51
N LEU A 654 -17.23 15.00 0.91
CA LEU A 654 -17.82 15.39 -0.37
C LEU A 654 -16.77 15.25 -1.48
N GLN A 655 -17.15 14.58 -2.54
CA GLN A 655 -16.31 14.41 -3.73
C GLN A 655 -17.06 14.91 -4.95
N TRP A 656 -16.38 15.64 -5.82
CA TRP A 656 -16.81 15.89 -7.18
C TRP A 656 -15.85 15.19 -8.14
N ASN A 657 -16.40 14.37 -9.02
CA ASN A 657 -15.67 13.70 -10.09
C ASN A 657 -16.10 14.34 -11.40
N GLY A 658 -15.15 14.93 -12.11
CA GLY A 658 -15.42 15.62 -13.37
C GLY A 658 -15.74 14.67 -14.54
N PRO A 659 -16.07 15.22 -15.70
CA PRO A 659 -16.35 14.46 -16.92
C PRO A 659 -15.20 13.51 -17.29
N ARG A 660 -15.55 12.41 -17.96
CA ARG A 660 -14.59 11.42 -18.45
C ARG A 660 -14.98 10.87 -19.80
N ARG A 661 -13.97 10.56 -20.63
CA ARG A 661 -14.19 9.95 -21.91
C ARG A 661 -14.76 8.53 -21.75
N ILE A 662 -15.76 8.19 -22.57
CA ILE A 662 -16.38 6.87 -22.66
C ILE A 662 -16.18 6.30 -24.09
N PRO A 663 -16.29 4.96 -24.28
CA PRO A 663 -16.21 4.38 -25.61
C PRO A 663 -17.33 4.89 -26.52
N TYR A 664 -17.08 4.91 -27.83
CA TYR A 664 -18.10 5.19 -28.82
C TYR A 664 -19.19 4.10 -28.78
N LEU A 665 -20.43 4.53 -28.77
CA LEU A 665 -21.59 3.62 -28.81
C LEU A 665 -22.04 3.42 -30.26
N ALA A 666 -22.41 2.20 -30.61
CA ALA A 666 -22.90 1.87 -31.95
C ALA A 666 -24.11 2.74 -32.34
N GLU A 667 -24.24 3.04 -33.63
CA GLU A 667 -25.40 3.75 -34.17
C GLU A 667 -26.72 3.10 -33.71
N GLY A 668 -27.65 3.94 -33.22
CA GLY A 668 -28.95 3.50 -32.70
C GLY A 668 -29.05 3.36 -31.19
N TYR A 669 -27.95 3.42 -30.44
CA TYR A 669 -27.98 3.49 -29.00
C TYR A 669 -28.03 4.95 -28.53
N VAL A 670 -29.27 5.45 -28.30
CA VAL A 670 -29.48 6.82 -27.83
C VAL A 670 -29.50 6.84 -26.32
N HIS A 671 -28.47 7.38 -25.69
CA HIS A 671 -28.54 7.79 -24.29
C HIS A 671 -29.47 8.98 -24.13
N THR A 672 -30.70 8.74 -23.77
CA THR A 672 -31.71 9.81 -23.54
C THR A 672 -31.33 10.81 -22.45
N SER A 673 -30.40 10.46 -21.57
CA SER A 673 -29.91 11.33 -20.47
C SER A 673 -28.74 12.27 -20.85
N TYR A 674 -28.16 12.18 -22.07
CA TYR A 674 -26.95 12.93 -22.45
C TYR A 674 -27.13 13.85 -23.66
N GLN A 675 -28.35 14.23 -23.98
CA GLN A 675 -28.72 15.00 -25.16
C GLN A 675 -27.96 16.33 -25.36
N ASN A 676 -27.22 16.79 -24.36
CA ASN A 676 -26.47 18.05 -24.39
C ASN A 676 -24.96 17.91 -24.17
N MET A 677 -24.41 16.69 -24.19
CA MET A 677 -22.95 16.48 -24.06
C MET A 677 -22.33 16.00 -25.37
N PRO A 678 -21.02 16.32 -25.60
CA PRO A 678 -20.28 15.66 -26.67
C PRO A 678 -20.44 14.13 -26.51
N THR A 679 -20.73 13.44 -27.60
CA THR A 679 -21.07 11.99 -27.62
C THR A 679 -20.05 11.07 -26.96
N ASP A 680 -18.83 11.58 -26.68
CA ASP A 680 -17.69 10.82 -26.17
C ASP A 680 -17.43 11.03 -24.66
N TYR A 681 -18.24 11.78 -23.92
CA TYR A 681 -18.00 12.11 -22.52
C TYR A 681 -19.22 11.86 -21.63
N ALA A 682 -18.98 11.17 -20.50
CA ALA A 682 -19.93 11.05 -19.41
C ALA A 682 -19.88 12.31 -18.51
N PRO A 683 -21.02 12.71 -17.90
CA PRO A 683 -21.08 13.87 -17.02
C PRO A 683 -20.27 13.70 -15.73
N GLY A 684 -19.89 14.80 -15.11
CA GLY A 684 -19.39 14.81 -13.74
C GLY A 684 -20.50 14.56 -12.72
N PHE A 685 -20.13 14.08 -11.53
CA PHE A 685 -21.08 13.81 -10.45
C PHE A 685 -20.49 14.09 -9.07
N TYR A 686 -21.40 14.32 -8.11
CA TYR A 686 -21.07 14.49 -6.70
C TYR A 686 -21.36 13.20 -5.93
N ASN A 687 -20.50 12.89 -4.95
CA ASN A 687 -20.69 11.82 -3.98
C ASN A 687 -20.46 12.37 -2.57
N LEU A 688 -21.41 12.15 -1.66
CA LEU A 688 -21.31 12.55 -0.25
C LEU A 688 -21.40 11.30 0.62
N ASN A 689 -20.37 11.09 1.46
CA ASN A 689 -20.36 10.08 2.49
C ASN A 689 -20.29 10.75 3.85
N ALA A 690 -21.00 10.22 4.86
CA ALA A 690 -20.96 10.73 6.22
C ALA A 690 -21.08 9.61 7.25
N GLN A 691 -20.43 9.78 8.41
CA GLN A 691 -20.46 8.84 9.53
C GLN A 691 -20.57 9.56 10.87
N LEU A 692 -21.37 9.03 11.75
CA LEU A 692 -21.48 9.37 13.16
C LEU A 692 -21.02 8.18 13.98
N SER A 693 -20.07 8.38 14.90
CA SER A 693 -19.57 7.31 15.79
C SER A 693 -19.67 7.74 17.25
N ARG A 694 -20.02 6.79 18.11
CA ARG A 694 -20.06 6.98 19.55
C ARG A 694 -19.19 5.92 20.27
N ALA A 695 -18.16 6.38 20.96
CA ALA A 695 -17.30 5.53 21.79
C ALA A 695 -17.76 5.54 23.27
N PHE A 696 -17.74 4.37 23.90
CA PHE A 696 -18.10 4.14 25.29
C PHE A 696 -16.84 3.79 26.11
N ARG A 697 -16.85 4.09 27.39
CA ARG A 697 -15.75 3.74 28.32
C ARG A 697 -15.51 2.23 28.47
N SER A 698 -16.51 1.43 28.16
CA SER A 698 -16.44 -0.05 28.20
C SER A 698 -15.69 -0.67 27.02
N GLY A 699 -15.10 0.14 26.13
CA GLY A 699 -14.40 -0.34 24.94
C GLY A 699 -15.28 -0.59 23.72
N TRP A 700 -16.58 -0.35 23.81
CA TRP A 700 -17.51 -0.39 22.69
C TRP A 700 -17.50 0.91 21.89
N GLU A 701 -17.61 0.80 20.59
CA GLU A 701 -17.92 1.91 19.69
C GLU A 701 -19.05 1.48 18.76
N ILE A 702 -20.09 2.32 18.63
CA ILE A 702 -21.18 2.14 17.66
C ILE A 702 -21.02 3.22 16.61
N TYR A 703 -21.20 2.86 15.35
CA TYR A 703 -21.15 3.80 14.23
C TYR A 703 -22.32 3.60 13.29
N LEU A 704 -22.89 4.72 12.83
CA LEU A 704 -23.94 4.84 11.84
C LEU A 704 -23.44 5.74 10.73
N GLY A 705 -23.64 5.36 9.47
CA GLY A 705 -23.22 6.20 8.35
C GLY A 705 -23.99 5.95 7.09
N GLY A 706 -23.65 6.70 6.08
CA GLY A 706 -24.21 6.57 4.74
C GLY A 706 -23.18 6.86 3.67
N GLU A 707 -23.26 6.11 2.60
CA GLU A 707 -22.49 6.31 1.39
C GLU A 707 -23.40 6.77 0.27
N ASN A 708 -22.84 7.56 -0.63
CA ASN A 708 -23.57 8.16 -1.76
C ASN A 708 -24.88 8.85 -1.32
N LEU A 709 -24.82 9.65 -0.26
CA LEU A 709 -25.98 10.37 0.27
C LEU A 709 -26.57 11.39 -0.72
N THR A 710 -25.84 11.77 -1.77
CA THR A 710 -26.36 12.55 -2.91
C THR A 710 -27.36 11.73 -3.73
N GLY A 711 -27.34 10.41 -3.64
CA GLY A 711 -28.22 9.53 -4.40
C GLY A 711 -27.90 9.49 -5.89
N PHE A 712 -26.76 10.04 -6.31
CA PHE A 712 -26.40 9.99 -7.73
C PHE A 712 -26.13 8.53 -8.16
N ARG A 713 -26.71 8.16 -9.29
CA ARG A 713 -26.59 6.82 -9.85
C ARG A 713 -26.59 6.90 -11.38
N GLN A 714 -25.70 6.16 -12.01
CA GLN A 714 -25.69 5.96 -13.46
C GLN A 714 -26.97 5.18 -13.86
N GLN A 715 -27.74 5.67 -14.81
CA GLN A 715 -29.02 5.08 -15.18
C GLN A 715 -28.87 3.84 -16.06
N ASN A 716 -28.01 3.86 -17.05
CA ASN A 716 -27.84 2.77 -18.03
C ASN A 716 -26.40 2.27 -18.02
N PRO A 717 -25.95 1.54 -16.98
CA PRO A 717 -24.58 1.03 -16.92
C PRO A 717 -24.36 -0.16 -17.87
N ILE A 718 -25.43 -0.82 -18.30
CA ILE A 718 -25.40 -2.00 -19.17
C ILE A 718 -26.01 -1.67 -20.53
N ILE A 719 -25.33 -2.04 -21.60
CA ILE A 719 -25.80 -1.93 -22.97
C ILE A 719 -26.58 -3.21 -23.32
N ALA A 720 -27.78 -3.07 -23.91
CA ALA A 720 -28.67 -4.15 -24.29
C ALA A 720 -28.99 -5.16 -23.13
N PRO A 721 -29.42 -4.69 -21.94
CA PRO A 721 -29.67 -5.58 -20.79
C PRO A 721 -30.81 -6.58 -21.03
N ASN A 722 -31.73 -6.28 -21.94
CA ASN A 722 -32.87 -7.15 -22.30
C ASN A 722 -32.48 -8.31 -23.23
N ASP A 723 -31.28 -8.26 -23.84
CA ASP A 723 -30.74 -9.31 -24.70
C ASP A 723 -29.28 -9.64 -24.31
N PRO A 724 -29.07 -10.22 -23.12
CA PRO A 724 -27.73 -10.40 -22.57
C PRO A 724 -26.89 -11.49 -23.25
N PHE A 725 -27.48 -12.26 -24.15
CA PHE A 725 -26.78 -13.22 -25.01
C PHE A 725 -26.65 -12.74 -26.46
N GLY A 726 -27.26 -11.61 -26.77
CA GLY A 726 -27.18 -10.98 -28.09
C GLY A 726 -25.82 -10.30 -28.34
N PRO A 727 -25.56 -9.94 -29.61
CA PRO A 727 -24.24 -9.45 -30.02
C PRO A 727 -23.90 -8.04 -29.52
N SER A 728 -24.88 -7.31 -28.98
CA SER A 728 -24.70 -5.94 -28.50
C SER A 728 -24.58 -5.83 -26.98
N PHE A 729 -24.65 -6.93 -26.24
CA PHE A 729 -24.59 -6.90 -24.80
C PHE A 729 -23.18 -6.49 -24.30
N ASP A 730 -23.16 -5.48 -23.42
CA ASP A 730 -21.93 -5.03 -22.77
C ASP A 730 -22.22 -4.41 -21.41
N ALA A 731 -21.70 -5.03 -20.35
CA ALA A 731 -21.81 -4.56 -18.97
C ALA A 731 -20.46 -4.07 -18.41
N GLY A 732 -19.38 -4.08 -19.20
CA GLY A 732 -18.03 -3.73 -18.76
C GLY A 732 -17.53 -2.39 -19.28
N ALA A 733 -17.86 -2.03 -20.51
CA ALA A 733 -17.24 -0.89 -21.16
C ALA A 733 -17.89 0.47 -20.84
N HIS A 734 -19.02 0.50 -20.12
CA HIS A 734 -19.83 1.71 -19.98
C HIS A 734 -20.12 2.13 -18.53
N VAL A 735 -19.38 1.62 -17.57
CA VAL A 735 -19.53 1.97 -16.13
C VAL A 735 -18.63 3.16 -15.77
N TRP A 736 -19.19 4.36 -15.77
CA TRP A 736 -18.47 5.60 -15.53
C TRP A 736 -18.83 6.28 -14.20
N GLY A 737 -19.91 5.91 -13.55
CA GLY A 737 -20.40 6.47 -12.30
C GLY A 737 -20.82 5.39 -11.30
N PRO A 738 -21.30 5.78 -10.11
CA PRO A 738 -21.90 4.85 -9.17
C PRO A 738 -23.07 4.08 -9.80
N ILE A 739 -23.07 2.76 -9.66
CA ILE A 739 -24.15 1.88 -10.11
C ILE A 739 -25.21 1.69 -9.02
N THR A 740 -24.84 1.92 -7.75
CA THR A 740 -25.72 1.85 -6.59
C THR A 740 -26.09 3.25 -6.09
N GLY A 741 -27.32 3.43 -5.60
CA GLY A 741 -27.79 4.65 -4.98
C GLY A 741 -27.32 4.82 -3.53
N GLN A 742 -28.12 5.50 -2.72
CA GLN A 742 -27.86 5.72 -1.30
C GLN A 742 -27.78 4.41 -0.52
N MET A 743 -26.75 4.28 0.29
CA MET A 743 -26.56 3.15 1.21
C MET A 743 -26.41 3.67 2.64
N VAL A 744 -27.17 3.09 3.57
CA VAL A 744 -27.02 3.36 5.01
C VAL A 744 -26.47 2.12 5.68
N TYR A 745 -25.59 2.30 6.66
CA TYR A 745 -24.98 1.22 7.41
C TYR A 745 -24.93 1.50 8.91
N LEU A 746 -24.94 0.41 9.66
CA LEU A 746 -24.75 0.38 11.11
C LEU A 746 -23.69 -0.65 11.46
N GLY A 747 -22.88 -0.34 12.44
CA GLY A 747 -21.93 -1.32 12.95
C GLY A 747 -21.46 -1.03 14.36
N PHE A 748 -20.73 -1.98 14.90
CA PHE A 748 -20.08 -1.85 16.19
C PHE A 748 -18.63 -2.31 16.12
N ARG A 749 -17.80 -1.76 17.00
CA ARG A 749 -16.44 -2.19 17.28
C ARG A 749 -16.28 -2.40 18.78
N PHE A 750 -15.62 -3.47 19.17
CA PHE A 750 -15.27 -3.75 20.56
C PHE A 750 -13.77 -3.90 20.71
N LYS A 751 -13.20 -3.07 21.56
CA LYS A 751 -11.79 -3.06 21.93
C LYS A 751 -11.72 -3.02 23.45
N PRO A 752 -11.48 -4.14 24.16
CA PRO A 752 -11.31 -4.07 25.60
C PRO A 752 -10.20 -3.07 25.95
N GLN A 753 -10.46 -2.22 26.93
CA GLN A 753 -9.42 -1.33 27.45
C GLN A 753 -8.40 -2.19 28.23
N PRO A 754 -7.09 -1.94 28.09
CA PRO A 754 -6.05 -2.68 28.81
C PRO A 754 -6.12 -2.49 30.32
#